data_c92c46ce550404d7356b579c33b10001
#
_entry.id   c92c46ce550404d7356b579c33b10001
#
_cell.length_a   1.000
_cell.length_b   1.000
_cell.length_c   1.000
_cell.angle_alpha   90.00
_cell.angle_beta   90.00
_cell.angle_gamma   90.00
#
_symmetry.space_group_name_H-M   'P 1'
#
loop_
_entity.id
_entity.type
_entity.pdbx_description
1 polymer ?
#
loop_
_entity_poly.entity_id
_entity_poly.type
_entity_poly.pdbx_seq_one_letter_code
_entity_poly.pdbx_strand_id
1 'polypeptide(L)'
;MVGDDVKWLCDNALCRRGFGQATHASAVACVDLYALVPESRQLKLHFIFYKCNNASMNSPAPTPQLNLDHAIGSLSLQGRTLRFVNLPALLGAGLPRWPVVLRLLLENALRHLQGDERAAAAQALADWLESGRSEAEVAFQPGRVLMHDTTSTPALVDIAGMRDALAEAGLDPTVLNPGLPVDVSVDHSLAVEVYATPDAPQQNMQHEIRRNGERYSFLRWASQVLKGVRIHPPGTGIMHTLNLEQLATVVTTEARSDGDWLVPDTLIGTDSHTPMINGIGVLGWGVGGLEAQTVMFGMPTMLRIPDVIGVQLTGALPPAVLATDLALTVTRRLREIGVSGEFVEFYGPGVSTLSAGDRAVVANMAPEYGATTGFFPIDAATLAYLRATGRSDGQVALVEAGARALGLWFDPAATPRYTRSITVDLPSIGHHVAGPRRPQDQMDHGDTAQALAAVGFVPHTVREGALPQHAVAIAAITSCTNTSDPKLLIAAGLLARKARALGLKAPAWVKTSMAPGSPAAASYLQRAGLADDLAAMGFGIVGFGCTTCIGNPGPLTAPVREAIAAGESLPVAILSGNRNFPGRVHPDLELSFIMSPPLVIAFGLAGRADVNLREEPVQTTPDGRAVYLRDLWPTDAEMAQHLALSAEPADYRRDFAIASQNPLWHALEAPRTPRFPWDAASNALRRPPFASFSEGSQLGTYTAWPLMLLGDDITTDHLSPASAIPPDSLVADYLVARGESRNDLNVFASRRGNWEVMVRAAFHSKTVGNRLHPNLPVAHTLHVPSGEVQPIWEVAQRYRDAGESVVVVAGERYGTGSSRDWAAKGQRLLGIRAVVACSFERIHRSNLIGMGILPVKLPAGVHPDTLALQAGDRLEVHANADRLQPRGAITVRVLRADGRTDTLPCTAAVETRLEVELLRQGGVMPRILHQTRERLTVAA
;
A
#
# COMPACT_ATOMS: atom_id res chain seq x y z
N MET A 1 44.67 -40.02 -24.04
CA MET A 1 44.89 -38.81 -23.28
C MET A 1 43.63 -37.98 -22.94
N VAL A 2 42.41 -38.51 -23.13
CA VAL A 2 41.13 -37.79 -22.76
C VAL A 2 40.44 -38.50 -21.58
N GLY A 3 40.90 -39.63 -21.14
CA GLY A 3 40.32 -40.40 -20.01
C GLY A 3 40.83 -39.93 -18.62
N ASP A 4 42.08 -39.51 -18.58
CA ASP A 4 42.74 -39.21 -17.31
C ASP A 4 42.42 -37.82 -16.75
N ASP A 5 42.17 -36.85 -17.61
CA ASP A 5 41.77 -35.47 -17.19
C ASP A 5 40.36 -35.42 -16.58
N VAL A 6 39.43 -36.25 -17.07
CA VAL A 6 38.06 -36.34 -16.52
C VAL A 6 38.07 -37.07 -15.17
N LYS A 7 38.94 -38.06 -15.01
CA LYS A 7 39.09 -38.79 -13.74
C LYS A 7 39.76 -37.93 -12.67
N TRP A 8 40.72 -37.10 -13.05
CA TRP A 8 41.36 -36.12 -12.14
C TRP A 8 40.37 -35.03 -11.64
N LEU A 9 39.44 -34.57 -12.48
CA LEU A 9 38.38 -33.62 -12.11
C LEU A 9 37.35 -34.28 -11.18
N CYS A 10 36.95 -35.52 -11.41
CA CYS A 10 36.05 -36.23 -10.50
C CYS A 10 36.72 -36.58 -9.13
N ASP A 11 37.97 -37.01 -9.14
CA ASP A 11 38.65 -37.43 -7.93
C ASP A 11 39.08 -36.27 -7.02
N ASN A 12 39.33 -35.05 -7.58
CA ASN A 12 39.77 -33.94 -6.79
C ASN A 12 38.65 -32.93 -6.37
N ALA A 13 37.55 -32.85 -7.12
CA ALA A 13 36.47 -31.92 -6.86
C ALA A 13 35.30 -32.48 -6.02
N LEU A 14 35.03 -33.80 -6.11
CA LEU A 14 33.81 -34.38 -5.53
C LEU A 14 34.04 -35.49 -4.48
N CYS A 15 35.19 -36.20 -4.49
CA CYS A 15 35.39 -37.37 -3.63
C CYS A 15 36.13 -37.14 -2.32
N ARG A 16 36.69 -35.96 -2.03
CA ARG A 16 37.43 -35.73 -0.76
C ARG A 16 36.60 -35.05 0.34
N ARG A 17 35.32 -34.80 0.13
CA ARG A 17 34.42 -34.37 1.23
C ARG A 17 33.19 -35.25 1.22
N GLY A 18 33.08 -36.17 2.17
CA GLY A 18 32.06 -37.20 2.31
C GLY A 18 30.63 -36.66 2.38
N PHE A 19 30.09 -36.21 1.26
CA PHE A 19 28.69 -35.86 1.08
C PHE A 19 27.99 -36.89 0.21
N GLY A 20 27.30 -37.81 0.84
CA GLY A 20 26.26 -38.61 0.17
C GLY A 20 25.03 -37.73 -0.05
N GLN A 21 24.69 -37.49 -1.27
CA GLN A 21 23.56 -36.77 -1.88
C GLN A 21 23.91 -35.39 -2.43
N ALA A 22 23.73 -35.23 -3.74
CA ALA A 22 23.91 -33.98 -4.47
C ALA A 22 22.79 -32.98 -4.10
N THR A 23 23.16 -31.83 -3.53
CA THR A 23 22.26 -30.74 -3.23
C THR A 23 22.16 -29.76 -4.41
N HIS A 24 21.15 -28.91 -4.43
CA HIS A 24 20.89 -27.87 -5.45
C HIS A 24 22.13 -26.98 -5.75
N ALA A 25 23.00 -26.78 -4.75
CA ALA A 25 24.26 -26.04 -4.90
C ALA A 25 25.26 -26.72 -5.84
N SER A 26 25.25 -28.07 -5.91
CA SER A 26 26.12 -28.82 -6.83
C SER A 26 25.69 -28.65 -8.31
N ALA A 27 24.39 -28.47 -8.55
CA ALA A 27 23.86 -28.24 -9.91
C ALA A 27 24.22 -26.83 -10.44
N VAL A 28 24.22 -25.80 -9.58
CA VAL A 28 24.63 -24.43 -9.95
C VAL A 28 26.11 -24.36 -10.25
N ALA A 29 26.95 -25.03 -9.47
CA ALA A 29 28.39 -25.10 -9.73
C ALA A 29 28.74 -25.82 -11.06
N CYS A 30 27.90 -26.75 -11.49
CA CYS A 30 28.05 -27.40 -12.80
C CYS A 30 27.62 -26.51 -13.99
N VAL A 31 26.69 -25.59 -13.77
CA VAL A 31 26.25 -24.61 -14.80
C VAL A 31 27.32 -23.55 -15.06
N ASP A 32 28.00 -23.09 -14.01
CA ASP A 32 29.11 -22.11 -14.15
C ASP A 32 30.33 -22.69 -14.84
N LEU A 33 30.58 -24.02 -14.70
CA LEU A 33 31.64 -24.74 -15.44
C LEU A 33 31.29 -24.94 -16.93
N TYR A 34 30.01 -24.96 -17.27
CA TYR A 34 29.53 -25.12 -18.66
C TYR A 34 29.87 -23.90 -19.53
N ALA A 35 29.84 -22.69 -18.93
CA ALA A 35 30.13 -21.44 -19.64
C ALA A 35 31.63 -21.24 -19.98
N LEU A 36 32.53 -22.08 -19.46
CA LEU A 36 33.98 -21.96 -19.61
C LEU A 36 34.59 -22.96 -20.63
N VAL A 37 33.79 -23.82 -21.30
CA VAL A 37 34.28 -24.87 -22.23
C VAL A 37 34.00 -24.44 -23.69
N PRO A 38 35.00 -24.49 -24.61
CA PRO A 38 34.83 -24.18 -26.03
C PRO A 38 33.78 -25.08 -26.74
N GLU A 39 33.02 -24.49 -27.65
CA GLU A 39 31.85 -25.07 -28.33
C GLU A 39 32.08 -26.47 -28.99
N SER A 40 33.30 -26.77 -29.45
CA SER A 40 33.60 -28.05 -30.08
C SER A 40 33.57 -29.27 -29.14
N ARG A 41 33.44 -29.08 -27.79
CA ARG A 41 33.37 -30.15 -26.80
C ARG A 41 31.98 -30.28 -26.14
N GLN A 42 31.03 -29.44 -26.46
CA GLN A 42 29.69 -29.39 -25.83
C GLN A 42 28.83 -30.64 -26.17
N LEU A 43 28.97 -31.22 -27.34
CA LEU A 43 28.19 -32.40 -27.76
C LEU A 43 28.49 -33.66 -26.94
N LYS A 44 29.69 -33.82 -26.36
CA LYS A 44 30.03 -34.98 -25.51
C LYS A 44 29.54 -34.82 -24.05
N LEU A 45 29.41 -33.60 -23.56
CA LEU A 45 28.83 -33.32 -22.21
C LEU A 45 27.31 -33.54 -22.19
N HIS A 46 26.61 -33.28 -23.30
CA HIS A 46 25.16 -33.52 -23.41
C HIS A 46 24.78 -35.00 -23.22
N PHE A 47 25.62 -35.93 -23.69
CA PHE A 47 25.40 -37.38 -23.53
C PHE A 47 25.61 -37.89 -22.09
N ILE A 48 26.46 -37.23 -21.31
CA ILE A 48 26.71 -37.58 -19.91
C ILE A 48 25.57 -37.08 -19.00
N PHE A 49 24.98 -35.89 -19.29
CA PHE A 49 23.81 -35.37 -18.57
C PHE A 49 22.56 -36.24 -18.76
N TYR A 50 22.35 -36.79 -19.95
CA TYR A 50 21.19 -37.65 -20.22
C TYR A 50 21.25 -39.02 -19.48
N LYS A 51 22.43 -39.46 -19.09
CA LYS A 51 22.62 -40.73 -18.33
C LYS A 51 22.49 -40.55 -16.80
N CYS A 52 22.69 -39.32 -16.27
CA CYS A 52 22.51 -39.07 -14.84
C CYS A 52 21.05 -38.74 -14.44
N ASN A 53 20.19 -38.35 -15.40
CA ASN A 53 18.77 -38.07 -15.11
C ASN A 53 17.86 -39.32 -15.06
N ASN A 54 18.38 -40.53 -15.33
CA ASN A 54 17.61 -41.78 -15.23
C ASN A 54 17.89 -42.60 -13.96
N ALA A 55 18.53 -42.01 -12.94
CA ALA A 55 18.47 -42.59 -11.61
C ALA A 55 17.11 -42.20 -11.01
N SER A 56 16.25 -43.15 -10.74
CA SER A 56 14.92 -43.01 -10.17
C SER A 56 14.88 -41.96 -9.06
N MET A 57 14.31 -40.78 -9.37
CA MET A 57 13.81 -39.93 -8.30
C MET A 57 12.66 -40.69 -7.65
N ASN A 58 12.83 -41.12 -6.42
CA ASN A 58 11.73 -41.47 -5.57
C ASN A 58 10.84 -40.25 -5.51
N SER A 59 9.66 -40.28 -6.10
CA SER A 59 8.62 -39.30 -5.87
C SER A 59 8.45 -39.17 -4.35
N PRO A 60 8.47 -37.98 -3.76
CA PRO A 60 8.18 -37.85 -2.35
C PRO A 60 6.86 -38.56 -2.06
N ALA A 61 6.79 -39.26 -0.94
CA ALA A 61 5.55 -39.90 -0.52
C ALA A 61 4.45 -38.84 -0.52
N PRO A 62 3.25 -39.12 -1.05
CA PRO A 62 2.17 -38.14 -1.09
C PRO A 62 1.93 -37.60 0.32
N THR A 63 1.80 -36.30 0.44
CA THR A 63 1.48 -35.63 1.72
C THR A 63 0.27 -36.32 2.34
N PRO A 64 0.28 -36.70 3.61
CA PRO A 64 -0.86 -37.34 4.24
C PRO A 64 -2.10 -36.47 4.05
N GLN A 65 -3.18 -37.04 3.54
CA GLN A 65 -4.43 -36.32 3.37
C GLN A 65 -4.94 -35.84 4.75
N LEU A 66 -5.26 -34.54 4.88
CA LEU A 66 -5.78 -33.99 6.11
C LEU A 66 -7.14 -34.64 6.43
N ASN A 67 -7.26 -35.24 7.62
CA ASN A 67 -8.55 -35.77 8.11
C ASN A 67 -9.40 -34.61 8.64
N LEU A 68 -10.41 -34.18 7.89
CA LEU A 68 -11.27 -33.05 8.23
C LEU A 68 -12.35 -33.38 9.26
N ASP A 69 -12.50 -34.64 9.69
CA ASP A 69 -13.55 -35.08 10.65
C ASP A 69 -13.44 -34.38 12.02
N HIS A 70 -12.23 -33.99 12.41
CA HIS A 70 -11.96 -33.29 13.66
C HIS A 70 -11.61 -31.79 13.47
N ALA A 71 -11.89 -31.24 12.31
CA ALA A 71 -11.55 -29.84 11.97
C ALA A 71 -12.36 -28.81 12.80
N ILE A 72 -13.51 -29.23 13.38
CA ILE A 72 -14.38 -28.33 14.16
C ILE A 72 -14.35 -28.74 15.64
N GLY A 73 -13.99 -27.80 16.49
CA GLY A 73 -14.02 -27.91 17.94
C GLY A 73 -15.11 -27.07 18.58
N SER A 74 -15.24 -27.19 19.92
CA SER A 74 -16.08 -26.32 20.74
C SER A 74 -15.31 -25.82 21.96
N LEU A 75 -15.50 -24.55 22.31
CA LEU A 75 -14.90 -23.88 23.46
C LEU A 75 -16.00 -23.26 24.33
N SER A 76 -16.03 -23.62 25.61
CA SER A 76 -16.90 -22.96 26.60
C SER A 76 -16.17 -21.78 27.20
N LEU A 77 -16.68 -20.58 26.98
CA LEU A 77 -16.07 -19.34 27.47
C LEU A 77 -17.17 -18.33 27.86
N GLN A 78 -17.07 -17.74 29.07
CA GLN A 78 -18.02 -16.72 29.56
C GLN A 78 -19.48 -17.17 29.49
N GLY A 79 -19.77 -18.44 29.77
CA GLY A 79 -21.11 -19.01 29.74
C GLY A 79 -21.69 -19.29 28.33
N ARG A 80 -20.91 -19.12 27.28
CA ARG A 80 -21.27 -19.43 25.88
C ARG A 80 -20.46 -20.62 25.37
N THR A 81 -21.08 -21.43 24.54
CA THR A 81 -20.38 -22.48 23.77
C THR A 81 -20.12 -21.96 22.37
N LEU A 82 -18.85 -21.86 21.99
CA LEU A 82 -18.38 -21.32 20.71
C LEU A 82 -17.78 -22.44 19.87
N ARG A 83 -18.24 -22.60 18.64
CA ARG A 83 -17.61 -23.49 17.65
C ARG A 83 -16.38 -22.80 17.06
N PHE A 84 -15.36 -23.53 16.64
CA PHE A 84 -14.17 -22.98 16.03
C PHE A 84 -13.45 -24.00 15.16
N VAL A 85 -12.60 -23.56 14.23
CA VAL A 85 -11.73 -24.43 13.46
C VAL A 85 -10.55 -24.87 14.34
N ASN A 86 -10.49 -26.14 14.70
CA ASN A 86 -9.50 -26.68 15.61
C ASN A 86 -8.22 -27.08 14.86
N LEU A 87 -7.39 -26.09 14.51
CA LEU A 87 -6.12 -26.34 13.83
C LEU A 87 -5.15 -27.21 14.64
N PRO A 88 -5.03 -27.09 15.98
CA PRO A 88 -4.21 -28.00 16.79
C PRO A 88 -4.61 -29.46 16.65
N ALA A 89 -5.90 -29.78 16.65
CA ALA A 89 -6.35 -31.16 16.46
C ALA A 89 -6.13 -31.66 15.01
N LEU A 90 -6.32 -30.77 14.03
CA LEU A 90 -6.16 -31.08 12.62
C LEU A 90 -4.70 -31.33 12.21
N LEU A 91 -3.78 -30.46 12.68
CA LEU A 91 -2.38 -30.44 12.26
C LEU A 91 -1.45 -31.20 13.23
N GLY A 92 -1.90 -31.45 14.45
CA GLY A 92 -1.16 -32.21 15.46
C GLY A 92 0.26 -31.70 15.68
N ALA A 93 1.23 -32.61 15.73
CA ALA A 93 2.65 -32.29 15.87
C ALA A 93 3.24 -31.48 14.69
N GLY A 94 2.53 -31.40 13.56
CA GLY A 94 2.91 -30.61 12.39
C GLY A 94 2.65 -29.11 12.54
N LEU A 95 1.79 -28.70 13.46
CA LEU A 95 1.37 -27.30 13.64
C LEU A 95 2.55 -26.29 13.68
N PRO A 96 3.67 -26.52 14.41
CA PRO A 96 4.78 -25.56 14.46
C PRO A 96 5.51 -25.35 13.12
N ARG A 97 5.35 -26.26 12.16
CA ARG A 97 5.92 -26.12 10.81
C ARG A 97 5.12 -25.20 9.88
N TRP A 98 3.86 -24.93 10.22
CA TRP A 98 2.99 -24.07 9.42
C TRP A 98 3.24 -22.58 9.74
N PRO A 99 3.54 -21.74 8.73
CA PRO A 99 3.45 -20.30 8.91
C PRO A 99 2.07 -19.90 9.42
N VAL A 100 1.99 -18.91 10.32
CA VAL A 100 0.71 -18.49 10.92
C VAL A 100 -0.24 -17.93 9.87
N VAL A 101 0.30 -17.23 8.86
CA VAL A 101 -0.52 -16.73 7.75
C VAL A 101 -1.20 -17.86 6.97
N LEU A 102 -0.54 -19.01 6.78
CA LEU A 102 -1.17 -20.18 6.12
C LEU A 102 -2.16 -20.89 7.05
N ARG A 103 -1.96 -20.87 8.38
CA ARG A 103 -2.96 -21.35 9.35
C ARG A 103 -4.24 -20.53 9.24
N LEU A 104 -4.14 -19.20 9.10
CA LEU A 104 -5.27 -18.30 8.91
C LEU A 104 -5.99 -18.52 7.57
N LEU A 105 -5.25 -18.78 6.48
CA LEU A 105 -5.86 -19.13 5.19
C LEU A 105 -6.58 -20.48 5.27
N LEU A 106 -6.00 -21.48 5.96
CA LEU A 106 -6.62 -22.78 6.18
C LEU A 106 -7.88 -22.67 7.05
N GLU A 107 -7.81 -21.92 8.16
CA GLU A 107 -8.99 -21.62 9.01
C GLU A 107 -10.13 -21.03 8.17
N ASN A 108 -9.83 -20.02 7.38
CA ASN A 108 -10.80 -19.32 6.54
C ASN A 108 -11.43 -20.26 5.50
N ALA A 109 -10.62 -21.06 4.81
CA ALA A 109 -11.11 -22.04 3.83
C ALA A 109 -12.01 -23.11 4.50
N LEU A 110 -11.60 -23.65 5.65
CA LEU A 110 -12.36 -24.65 6.38
C LEU A 110 -13.71 -24.12 6.93
N ARG A 111 -13.77 -22.83 7.22
CA ARG A 111 -14.96 -22.16 7.76
C ARG A 111 -15.96 -21.75 6.66
N HIS A 112 -15.49 -21.42 5.45
CA HIS A 112 -16.34 -20.86 4.40
C HIS A 112 -16.62 -21.80 3.23
N LEU A 113 -15.72 -22.74 2.90
CA LEU A 113 -15.90 -23.69 1.82
C LEU A 113 -16.60 -24.96 2.29
N GLN A 114 -17.19 -25.72 1.35
CA GLN A 114 -17.91 -26.96 1.61
C GLN A 114 -17.49 -28.06 0.61
N GLY A 115 -17.81 -29.32 0.97
CA GLY A 115 -17.61 -30.47 0.08
C GLY A 115 -16.19 -30.57 -0.50
N ASP A 116 -16.11 -30.83 -1.79
CA ASP A 116 -14.86 -31.05 -2.53
C ASP A 116 -13.97 -29.80 -2.58
N GLU A 117 -14.55 -28.59 -2.64
CA GLU A 117 -13.79 -27.34 -2.64
C GLU A 117 -13.04 -27.15 -1.32
N ARG A 118 -13.68 -27.47 -0.18
CA ARG A 118 -13.05 -27.43 1.15
C ARG A 118 -11.88 -28.41 1.23
N ALA A 119 -12.09 -29.63 0.77
CA ALA A 119 -11.06 -30.67 0.78
C ALA A 119 -9.87 -30.30 -0.14
N ALA A 120 -10.16 -29.80 -1.34
CA ALA A 120 -9.13 -29.39 -2.30
C ALA A 120 -8.30 -28.21 -1.78
N ALA A 121 -8.92 -27.19 -1.17
CA ALA A 121 -8.22 -26.05 -0.58
C ALA A 121 -7.32 -26.47 0.58
N ALA A 122 -7.83 -27.33 1.49
CA ALA A 122 -7.06 -27.85 2.60
C ALA A 122 -5.84 -28.67 2.14
N GLN A 123 -6.04 -29.52 1.13
CA GLN A 123 -4.94 -30.33 0.56
C GLN A 123 -3.90 -29.46 -0.13
N ALA A 124 -4.32 -28.47 -0.94
CA ALA A 124 -3.39 -27.57 -1.63
C ALA A 124 -2.51 -26.74 -0.65
N LEU A 125 -3.08 -26.33 0.49
CA LEU A 125 -2.34 -25.66 1.57
C LEU A 125 -1.39 -26.65 2.30
N ALA A 126 -1.76 -27.92 2.45
CA ALA A 126 -0.90 -28.94 3.01
C ALA A 126 0.28 -29.28 2.07
N ASP A 127 0.01 -29.40 0.77
CA ASP A 127 1.03 -29.68 -0.26
C ASP A 127 2.07 -28.55 -0.37
N TRP A 128 1.66 -27.31 -0.07
CA TRP A 128 2.57 -26.16 0.00
C TRP A 128 3.72 -26.42 1.00
N LEU A 129 3.46 -27.07 2.12
CA LEU A 129 4.50 -27.36 3.12
C LEU A 129 5.64 -28.25 2.59
N GLU A 130 5.42 -29.04 1.57
CA GLU A 130 6.46 -29.90 1.01
C GLU A 130 7.40 -29.16 0.05
N SER A 131 6.84 -28.23 -0.75
CA SER A 131 7.60 -27.46 -1.73
C SER A 131 7.99 -26.05 -1.26
N GLY A 132 7.21 -25.46 -0.34
CA GLY A 132 7.28 -24.06 0.05
C GLY A 132 6.69 -23.12 -1.00
N ARG A 133 5.96 -23.66 -2.02
CA ARG A 133 5.31 -22.91 -3.11
C ARG A 133 4.07 -23.64 -3.59
N SER A 134 3.15 -22.90 -4.22
CA SER A 134 1.97 -23.49 -4.85
C SER A 134 1.49 -22.63 -6.01
N GLU A 135 0.95 -23.26 -7.06
CA GLU A 135 0.21 -22.59 -8.13
C GLU A 135 -1.32 -22.71 -7.94
N ALA A 136 -1.76 -23.38 -6.89
CA ALA A 136 -3.17 -23.55 -6.59
C ALA A 136 -3.79 -22.25 -6.09
N GLU A 137 -5.07 -22.08 -6.41
CA GLU A 137 -5.88 -20.94 -5.94
C GLU A 137 -6.68 -21.32 -4.69
N VAL A 138 -6.81 -20.40 -3.75
CA VAL A 138 -7.67 -20.51 -2.58
C VAL A 138 -8.57 -19.28 -2.46
N ALA A 139 -9.84 -19.51 -2.14
CA ALA A 139 -10.77 -18.43 -1.82
C ALA A 139 -10.57 -17.96 -0.37
N PHE A 140 -10.47 -16.66 -0.19
CA PHE A 140 -10.37 -16.02 1.12
C PHE A 140 -11.53 -15.04 1.31
N GLN A 141 -12.25 -15.17 2.42
CA GLN A 141 -13.40 -14.33 2.75
C GLN A 141 -13.06 -13.49 4.00
N PRO A 142 -12.70 -12.20 3.85
CA PRO A 142 -12.40 -11.34 4.99
C PRO A 142 -13.65 -11.05 5.81
N GLY A 143 -13.48 -10.80 7.11
CA GLY A 143 -14.58 -10.50 8.03
C GLY A 143 -15.13 -9.09 7.88
N ARG A 144 -14.36 -8.14 7.33
CA ARG A 144 -14.75 -6.72 7.17
C ARG A 144 -13.92 -5.99 6.12
N VAL A 145 -14.41 -4.82 5.69
CA VAL A 145 -13.70 -3.90 4.80
C VAL A 145 -13.42 -2.58 5.53
N LEU A 146 -12.21 -2.06 5.36
CA LEU A 146 -11.80 -0.77 5.90
C LEU A 146 -11.42 0.17 4.75
N MET A 147 -11.93 1.41 4.77
CA MET A 147 -11.70 2.39 3.71
C MET A 147 -11.33 3.75 4.32
N HIS A 148 -10.71 4.60 3.51
CA HIS A 148 -10.61 6.03 3.83
C HIS A 148 -11.42 6.87 2.85
N ASP A 149 -11.72 8.12 3.20
CA ASP A 149 -12.66 9.00 2.49
C ASP A 149 -12.33 9.20 1.00
N THR A 150 -11.06 9.29 0.61
CA THR A 150 -10.68 9.54 -0.80
C THR A 150 -10.70 8.28 -1.68
N THR A 151 -10.75 7.07 -1.09
CA THR A 151 -10.94 5.80 -1.80
C THR A 151 -12.37 5.26 -1.66
N SER A 152 -13.04 5.52 -0.55
CA SER A 152 -14.44 5.14 -0.37
C SER A 152 -15.39 5.98 -1.23
N THR A 153 -15.13 7.28 -1.38
CA THR A 153 -15.98 8.15 -2.21
C THR A 153 -16.19 7.57 -3.61
N PRO A 154 -15.14 7.25 -4.42
CA PRO A 154 -15.37 6.66 -5.74
C PRO A 154 -16.05 5.29 -5.71
N ALA A 155 -15.77 4.45 -4.69
CA ALA A 155 -16.42 3.16 -4.57
C ALA A 155 -17.92 3.29 -4.23
N LEU A 156 -18.27 4.19 -3.32
CA LEU A 156 -19.67 4.45 -2.94
C LEU A 156 -20.41 5.18 -4.06
N VAL A 157 -19.75 6.05 -4.85
CA VAL A 157 -20.28 6.68 -6.07
C VAL A 157 -20.63 5.63 -7.13
N ASP A 158 -19.78 4.59 -7.30
CA ASP A 158 -20.09 3.47 -8.17
C ASP A 158 -21.33 2.71 -7.68
N ILE A 159 -21.46 2.46 -6.37
CA ILE A 159 -22.64 1.80 -5.79
C ILE A 159 -23.89 2.65 -6.00
N ALA A 160 -23.80 3.97 -5.84
CA ALA A 160 -24.91 4.87 -6.14
C ALA A 160 -25.31 4.81 -7.62
N GLY A 161 -24.33 4.80 -8.55
CA GLY A 161 -24.55 4.63 -9.97
C GLY A 161 -25.17 3.29 -10.34
N MET A 162 -24.70 2.19 -9.70
CA MET A 162 -25.31 0.87 -9.87
C MET A 162 -26.75 0.79 -9.35
N ARG A 163 -27.10 1.50 -8.27
CA ARG A 163 -28.49 1.63 -7.81
C ARG A 163 -29.36 2.34 -8.84
N ASP A 164 -28.82 3.35 -9.52
CA ASP A 164 -29.53 3.99 -10.64
C ASP A 164 -29.75 3.03 -11.80
N ALA A 165 -28.72 2.27 -12.19
CA ALA A 165 -28.82 1.28 -13.26
C ALA A 165 -29.88 0.20 -12.95
N LEU A 166 -29.97 -0.26 -11.68
CA LEU A 166 -31.03 -1.18 -11.25
C LEU A 166 -32.41 -0.56 -11.40
N ALA A 167 -32.62 0.69 -10.93
CA ALA A 167 -33.91 1.38 -11.05
C ALA A 167 -34.31 1.64 -12.51
N GLU A 168 -33.37 1.98 -13.39
CA GLU A 168 -33.57 2.12 -14.83
C GLU A 168 -33.97 0.80 -15.50
N ALA A 169 -33.49 -0.32 -14.98
CA ALA A 169 -33.91 -1.66 -15.38
C ALA A 169 -35.23 -2.13 -14.73
N GLY A 170 -35.93 -1.28 -13.96
CA GLY A 170 -37.19 -1.62 -13.27
C GLY A 170 -36.99 -2.47 -12.01
N LEU A 171 -35.77 -2.56 -11.46
CA LEU A 171 -35.44 -3.35 -10.28
C LEU A 171 -35.37 -2.45 -9.04
N ASP A 172 -35.57 -3.04 -7.85
CA ASP A 172 -35.46 -2.32 -6.58
C ASP A 172 -33.97 -1.97 -6.28
N PRO A 173 -33.59 -0.67 -6.25
CA PRO A 173 -32.21 -0.27 -5.94
C PRO A 173 -31.81 -0.54 -4.48
N THR A 174 -32.77 -0.73 -3.56
CA THR A 174 -32.50 -0.90 -2.13
C THR A 174 -31.91 -2.27 -1.78
N VAL A 175 -31.95 -3.23 -2.69
CA VAL A 175 -31.37 -4.57 -2.52
C VAL A 175 -29.85 -4.54 -2.57
N LEU A 176 -29.25 -3.53 -3.19
CA LEU A 176 -27.81 -3.41 -3.34
C LEU A 176 -27.20 -2.81 -2.08
N ASN A 177 -26.74 -3.67 -1.17
CA ASN A 177 -26.02 -3.33 0.06
C ASN A 177 -24.81 -4.22 0.25
N PRO A 178 -23.75 -3.76 0.93
CA PRO A 178 -22.66 -4.62 1.36
C PRO A 178 -23.14 -5.79 2.22
N GLY A 179 -22.57 -6.97 1.99
CA GLY A 179 -22.87 -8.20 2.74
C GLY A 179 -22.03 -8.38 4.01
N LEU A 180 -21.07 -7.49 4.26
CA LEU A 180 -20.19 -7.48 5.44
C LEU A 180 -19.97 -6.05 5.93
N PRO A 181 -19.48 -5.87 7.18
CA PRO A 181 -19.23 -4.56 7.75
C PRO A 181 -18.19 -3.76 6.94
N VAL A 182 -18.50 -2.50 6.67
CA VAL A 182 -17.63 -1.53 5.99
C VAL A 182 -17.44 -0.32 6.90
N ASP A 183 -16.21 -0.09 7.32
CA ASP A 183 -15.81 1.09 8.08
C ASP A 183 -15.07 2.07 7.18
N VAL A 184 -15.44 3.35 7.24
CA VAL A 184 -14.80 4.43 6.48
C VAL A 184 -14.30 5.48 7.45
N SER A 185 -12.99 5.80 7.42
CA SER A 185 -12.41 6.94 8.14
C SER A 185 -12.29 8.15 7.21
N VAL A 186 -12.65 9.34 7.70
CA VAL A 186 -12.43 10.60 7.00
C VAL A 186 -11.14 11.21 7.52
N ASP A 187 -10.01 10.94 6.84
CA ASP A 187 -8.66 11.21 7.34
C ASP A 187 -7.65 11.65 6.27
N HIS A 188 -8.01 11.63 4.97
CA HIS A 188 -7.10 11.90 3.85
C HIS A 188 -7.35 13.25 3.17
N SER A 189 -8.26 14.09 3.70
CA SER A 189 -8.64 15.38 3.09
C SER A 189 -8.15 16.59 3.87
N LEU A 190 -7.61 16.39 5.06
CA LEU A 190 -7.05 17.43 5.88
C LEU A 190 -5.75 17.98 5.28
N ALA A 191 -5.68 19.30 5.04
CA ALA A 191 -4.47 19.98 4.58
C ALA A 191 -3.88 20.88 5.69
N VAL A 192 -2.55 20.99 5.73
CA VAL A 192 -1.84 21.84 6.69
C VAL A 192 -1.71 23.26 6.14
N GLU A 193 -2.75 24.06 6.29
CA GLU A 193 -2.75 25.47 5.86
C GLU A 193 -2.31 26.38 6.99
N VAL A 194 -2.86 26.15 8.18
CA VAL A 194 -2.49 26.84 9.41
C VAL A 194 -1.62 25.90 10.25
N TYR A 195 -0.51 26.43 10.75
CA TYR A 195 0.47 25.69 11.54
C TYR A 195 1.15 26.57 12.57
N ALA A 196 1.82 25.98 13.55
CA ALA A 196 2.56 26.67 14.62
C ALA A 196 1.70 27.67 15.44
N THR A 197 0.38 27.48 15.47
CA THR A 197 -0.57 28.24 16.28
C THR A 197 -1.51 27.30 17.05
N PRO A 198 -2.01 27.69 18.25
CA PRO A 198 -2.87 26.83 19.06
C PRO A 198 -4.21 26.48 18.42
N ASP A 199 -4.73 27.30 17.53
CA ASP A 199 -6.02 27.17 16.85
C ASP A 199 -5.91 26.50 15.48
N ALA A 200 -4.69 26.10 15.06
CA ALA A 200 -4.46 25.42 13.79
C ALA A 200 -5.38 24.19 13.56
N PRO A 201 -5.61 23.27 14.53
CA PRO A 201 -6.50 22.13 14.31
C PRO A 201 -7.92 22.55 13.96
N GLN A 202 -8.44 23.56 14.62
CA GLN A 202 -9.80 24.07 14.38
C GLN A 202 -9.92 24.76 13.02
N GLN A 203 -8.96 25.61 12.64
CA GLN A 203 -8.97 26.29 11.36
C GLN A 203 -8.82 25.31 10.19
N ASN A 204 -7.89 24.37 10.28
CA ASN A 204 -7.69 23.36 9.25
C ASN A 204 -8.94 22.48 9.08
N MET A 205 -9.62 22.10 10.19
CA MET A 205 -10.88 21.36 10.15
C MET A 205 -11.99 22.18 9.46
N GLN A 206 -12.09 23.48 9.72
CA GLN A 206 -13.05 24.34 9.04
C GLN A 206 -12.79 24.44 7.54
N HIS A 207 -11.52 24.56 7.14
CA HIS A 207 -11.12 24.53 5.72
C HIS A 207 -11.46 23.18 5.06
N GLU A 208 -11.18 22.08 5.74
CA GLU A 208 -11.51 20.74 5.25
C GLU A 208 -13.01 20.56 5.01
N ILE A 209 -13.85 20.88 5.99
CA ILE A 209 -15.32 20.76 5.88
C ILE A 209 -15.87 21.67 4.78
N ARG A 210 -15.41 22.94 4.72
CA ARG A 210 -15.84 23.90 3.69
C ARG A 210 -15.53 23.38 2.27
N ARG A 211 -14.33 22.87 2.05
CA ARG A 211 -13.88 22.40 0.72
C ARG A 211 -14.48 21.06 0.29
N ASN A 212 -14.87 20.24 1.24
CA ASN A 212 -15.34 18.88 0.99
C ASN A 212 -16.81 18.67 1.36
N GLY A 213 -17.57 19.73 1.69
CA GLY A 213 -18.93 19.66 2.23
C GLY A 213 -19.87 18.83 1.35
N GLU A 214 -19.82 19.01 0.02
CA GLU A 214 -20.62 18.24 -0.93
C GLU A 214 -20.28 16.73 -0.90
N ARG A 215 -19.00 16.39 -0.90
CA ARG A 215 -18.53 15.01 -0.81
C ARG A 215 -18.87 14.40 0.55
N TYR A 216 -18.78 15.16 1.63
CA TYR A 216 -19.13 14.72 2.98
C TYR A 216 -20.64 14.54 3.17
N SER A 217 -21.45 15.38 2.54
CA SER A 217 -22.90 15.17 2.44
C SER A 217 -23.24 13.83 1.77
N PHE A 218 -22.52 13.50 0.68
CA PHE A 218 -22.64 12.19 0.02
C PHE A 218 -22.22 11.02 0.94
N LEU A 219 -21.12 11.13 1.67
CA LEU A 219 -20.71 10.09 2.62
C LEU A 219 -21.75 9.91 3.74
N ARG A 220 -22.35 11.00 4.23
CA ARG A 220 -23.47 10.92 5.19
C ARG A 220 -24.70 10.25 4.58
N TRP A 221 -25.05 10.55 3.33
CA TRP A 221 -26.10 9.81 2.62
C TRP A 221 -25.79 8.32 2.59
N ALA A 222 -24.58 7.95 2.21
CA ALA A 222 -24.17 6.54 2.14
C ALA A 222 -24.31 5.82 3.49
N SER A 223 -23.91 6.44 4.59
CA SER A 223 -24.04 5.86 5.93
C SER A 223 -25.48 5.70 6.42
N GLN A 224 -26.43 6.49 5.88
CA GLN A 224 -27.86 6.44 6.23
C GLN A 224 -28.63 5.44 5.38
N VAL A 225 -28.19 5.21 4.14
CA VAL A 225 -28.95 4.49 3.11
C VAL A 225 -28.38 3.10 2.81
N LEU A 226 -27.06 2.92 2.98
CA LEU A 226 -26.39 1.63 2.76
C LEU A 226 -26.27 0.88 4.09
N LYS A 227 -26.88 -0.28 4.17
CA LYS A 227 -26.78 -1.16 5.37
C LYS A 227 -25.33 -1.64 5.53
N GLY A 228 -24.83 -1.64 6.77
CA GLY A 228 -23.48 -2.14 7.09
C GLY A 228 -22.34 -1.15 6.84
N VAL A 229 -22.61 0.08 6.35
CA VAL A 229 -21.60 1.13 6.15
C VAL A 229 -21.58 2.08 7.33
N ARG A 230 -20.43 2.22 7.98
CA ARG A 230 -20.18 3.17 9.09
C ARG A 230 -19.15 4.21 8.65
N ILE A 231 -19.45 5.49 8.84
CA ILE A 231 -18.52 6.58 8.54
C ILE A 231 -18.02 7.18 9.85
N HIS A 232 -16.71 7.19 10.03
CA HIS A 232 -16.02 7.86 11.14
C HIS A 232 -15.67 9.28 10.71
N PRO A 233 -16.18 10.32 11.40
CA PRO A 233 -16.04 11.72 10.99
C PRO A 233 -14.60 12.23 10.95
N PRO A 234 -14.33 13.38 10.29
CA PRO A 234 -13.05 14.07 10.39
C PRO A 234 -12.64 14.33 11.84
N GLY A 235 -11.38 14.09 12.15
CA GLY A 235 -10.82 14.24 13.49
C GLY A 235 -10.81 12.95 14.32
N THR A 236 -11.43 11.85 13.87
CA THR A 236 -11.39 10.56 14.58
C THR A 236 -10.06 9.83 14.46
N GLY A 237 -9.16 10.29 13.61
CA GLY A 237 -7.83 9.75 13.41
C GLY A 237 -7.64 9.08 12.06
N ILE A 238 -6.40 8.62 11.81
CA ILE A 238 -6.02 7.93 10.59
C ILE A 238 -6.58 6.51 10.61
N MET A 239 -7.14 6.02 9.48
CA MET A 239 -7.84 4.74 9.36
C MET A 239 -7.08 3.55 10.00
N HIS A 240 -5.75 3.50 9.85
CA HIS A 240 -4.96 2.38 10.35
C HIS A 240 -4.75 2.46 11.86
N THR A 241 -4.56 3.66 12.40
CA THR A 241 -4.49 3.90 13.86
C THR A 241 -5.86 3.67 14.51
N LEU A 242 -6.93 4.21 13.88
CA LEU A 242 -8.31 3.94 14.28
C LEU A 242 -8.62 2.44 14.31
N ASN A 243 -8.15 1.71 13.29
CA ASN A 243 -8.31 0.26 13.22
C ASN A 243 -7.60 -0.45 14.39
N LEU A 244 -6.33 -0.13 14.63
CA LEU A 244 -5.56 -0.67 15.74
C LEU A 244 -6.22 -0.39 17.10
N GLU A 245 -6.61 0.86 17.34
CA GLU A 245 -7.04 1.34 18.64
C GLU A 245 -8.51 1.07 18.97
N GLN A 246 -9.40 1.04 17.94
CA GLN A 246 -10.84 1.02 18.16
C GLN A 246 -11.55 -0.17 17.49
N LEU A 247 -11.20 -0.51 16.23
CA LEU A 247 -12.02 -1.40 15.41
C LEU A 247 -11.59 -2.86 15.46
N ALA A 248 -10.28 -3.14 15.51
CA ALA A 248 -9.77 -4.50 15.50
C ALA A 248 -10.11 -5.27 16.78
N THR A 249 -10.57 -6.49 16.59
CA THR A 249 -10.97 -7.42 17.66
C THR A 249 -9.96 -8.53 17.91
N VAL A 250 -9.02 -8.75 16.98
CA VAL A 250 -8.00 -9.82 16.94
C VAL A 250 -8.61 -11.22 16.87
N VAL A 251 -9.47 -11.57 17.81
CA VAL A 251 -10.37 -12.74 17.79
C VAL A 251 -11.76 -12.26 18.23
N THR A 252 -12.79 -12.72 17.53
CA THR A 252 -14.17 -12.30 17.78
C THR A 252 -15.15 -13.47 17.67
N THR A 253 -16.44 -13.19 17.85
CA THR A 253 -17.51 -14.17 17.66
C THR A 253 -18.41 -13.78 16.50
N GLU A 254 -18.81 -14.78 15.71
CA GLU A 254 -19.71 -14.65 14.58
C GLU A 254 -20.94 -15.55 14.79
N ALA A 255 -22.15 -14.95 14.75
CA ALA A 255 -23.37 -15.72 14.80
C ALA A 255 -23.68 -16.32 13.41
N ARG A 256 -23.86 -17.64 13.35
CA ARG A 256 -24.22 -18.39 12.14
C ARG A 256 -25.46 -19.23 12.39
N SER A 257 -26.02 -19.79 11.31
CA SER A 257 -27.22 -20.65 11.38
C SER A 257 -27.01 -21.93 12.22
N ASP A 258 -25.76 -22.37 12.35
CA ASP A 258 -25.36 -23.57 13.10
C ASP A 258 -24.75 -23.29 14.48
N GLY A 259 -24.87 -22.06 14.97
CA GLY A 259 -24.39 -21.60 16.28
C GLY A 259 -23.41 -20.45 16.26
N ASP A 260 -22.92 -20.07 17.44
CA ASP A 260 -21.93 -19.03 17.59
C ASP A 260 -20.51 -19.59 17.31
N TRP A 261 -19.78 -18.89 16.46
CA TRP A 261 -18.40 -19.24 16.08
C TRP A 261 -17.39 -18.30 16.68
N LEU A 262 -16.27 -18.83 17.13
CA LEU A 262 -15.05 -18.12 17.48
C LEU A 262 -14.19 -18.03 16.23
N VAL A 263 -13.85 -16.82 15.80
CA VAL A 263 -13.17 -16.57 14.51
C VAL A 263 -12.04 -15.56 14.67
N PRO A 264 -10.94 -15.69 13.90
CA PRO A 264 -9.94 -14.63 13.77
C PRO A 264 -10.54 -13.38 13.11
N ASP A 265 -10.18 -12.19 13.58
CA ASP A 265 -10.45 -10.95 12.85
C ASP A 265 -9.57 -10.91 11.59
N THR A 266 -10.19 -10.65 10.45
CA THR A 266 -9.52 -10.52 9.17
C THR A 266 -10.16 -9.40 8.36
N LEU A 267 -9.35 -8.69 7.57
CA LEU A 267 -9.88 -7.59 6.75
C LEU A 267 -9.12 -7.37 5.45
N ILE A 268 -9.77 -6.67 4.54
CA ILE A 268 -9.09 -5.95 3.45
C ILE A 268 -9.32 -4.46 3.61
N GLY A 269 -8.36 -3.66 3.14
CA GLY A 269 -8.48 -2.21 3.20
C GLY A 269 -8.15 -1.54 1.87
N THR A 270 -8.84 -0.45 1.55
CA THR A 270 -8.59 0.31 0.32
C THR A 270 -7.38 1.25 0.42
N ASP A 271 -6.49 0.96 1.33
CA ASP A 271 -5.18 1.61 1.43
C ASP A 271 -4.07 0.57 1.53
N SER A 272 -2.93 0.87 0.90
CA SER A 272 -1.78 -0.04 0.86
C SER A 272 -1.18 -0.32 2.24
N HIS A 273 -1.34 0.57 3.23
CA HIS A 273 -0.82 0.41 4.59
C HIS A 273 -1.78 -0.36 5.54
N THR A 274 -2.83 -0.97 5.02
CA THR A 274 -3.69 -1.90 5.78
C THR A 274 -2.89 -2.97 6.56
N PRO A 275 -1.73 -3.47 6.06
CA PRO A 275 -0.90 -4.41 6.82
C PRO A 275 -0.42 -3.93 8.19
N MET A 276 -0.56 -2.65 8.55
CA MET A 276 -0.27 -2.17 9.90
C MET A 276 -0.95 -3.00 10.98
N ILE A 277 -2.15 -3.50 10.71
CA ILE A 277 -2.92 -4.35 11.64
C ILE A 277 -2.27 -5.71 11.88
N ASN A 278 -1.38 -6.16 10.98
CA ASN A 278 -0.65 -7.40 11.16
C ASN A 278 0.28 -7.36 12.39
N GLY A 279 0.65 -6.15 12.85
CA GLY A 279 1.46 -5.96 14.06
C GLY A 279 0.82 -6.50 15.36
N ILE A 280 -0.49 -6.70 15.37
CA ILE A 280 -1.24 -7.28 16.50
C ILE A 280 -1.84 -8.66 16.19
N GLY A 281 -1.42 -9.30 15.10
CA GLY A 281 -1.82 -10.67 14.74
C GLY A 281 -3.16 -10.76 13.98
N VAL A 282 -3.64 -9.69 13.40
CA VAL A 282 -4.81 -9.67 12.50
C VAL A 282 -4.33 -9.75 11.05
N LEU A 283 -4.82 -10.71 10.28
CA LEU A 283 -4.47 -10.81 8.87
C LEU A 283 -5.27 -9.79 8.06
N GLY A 284 -4.54 -8.87 7.44
CA GLY A 284 -5.14 -7.84 6.60
C GLY A 284 -4.13 -7.28 5.60
N TRP A 285 -4.61 -6.92 4.40
CA TRP A 285 -3.79 -6.31 3.36
C TRP A 285 -4.53 -5.27 2.53
N GLY A 286 -3.75 -4.46 1.82
CA GLY A 286 -4.27 -3.43 0.95
C GLY A 286 -4.76 -3.97 -0.39
N VAL A 287 -5.92 -3.49 -0.81
CA VAL A 287 -6.54 -3.78 -2.11
C VAL A 287 -6.98 -2.48 -2.80
N GLY A 288 -7.33 -2.56 -4.07
CA GLY A 288 -7.97 -1.45 -4.76
C GLY A 288 -9.46 -1.33 -4.41
N GLY A 289 -10.05 -0.16 -4.69
CA GLY A 289 -11.48 0.09 -4.47
C GLY A 289 -12.38 -0.91 -5.20
N LEU A 290 -12.00 -1.35 -6.38
CA LEU A 290 -12.75 -2.33 -7.18
C LEU A 290 -12.73 -3.74 -6.56
N GLU A 291 -11.59 -4.19 -6.03
CA GLU A 291 -11.51 -5.46 -5.32
C GLU A 291 -12.31 -5.42 -4.01
N ALA A 292 -12.25 -4.27 -3.29
CA ALA A 292 -13.10 -4.08 -2.11
C ALA A 292 -14.60 -4.17 -2.45
N GLN A 293 -15.05 -3.60 -3.58
CA GLN A 293 -16.44 -3.75 -4.06
C GLN A 293 -16.77 -5.21 -4.34
N THR A 294 -15.86 -5.97 -4.97
CA THR A 294 -16.07 -7.41 -5.22
C THR A 294 -16.41 -8.14 -3.91
N VAL A 295 -15.61 -7.90 -2.88
CA VAL A 295 -15.80 -8.51 -1.55
C VAL A 295 -17.07 -8.00 -0.85
N MET A 296 -17.37 -6.70 -0.92
CA MET A 296 -18.58 -6.12 -0.35
C MET A 296 -19.85 -6.83 -0.87
N PHE A 297 -19.85 -7.29 -2.11
CA PHE A 297 -21.00 -7.96 -2.72
C PHE A 297 -20.92 -9.50 -2.71
N GLY A 298 -20.11 -10.06 -1.77
CA GLY A 298 -20.12 -11.47 -1.43
C GLY A 298 -19.25 -12.37 -2.32
N MET A 299 -18.40 -11.78 -3.16
CA MET A 299 -17.37 -12.54 -3.87
C MET A 299 -16.11 -12.65 -2.99
N PRO A 300 -15.49 -13.82 -2.85
CA PRO A 300 -14.23 -13.94 -2.13
C PRO A 300 -13.09 -13.25 -2.87
N THR A 301 -12.06 -12.85 -2.16
CA THR A 301 -10.75 -12.58 -2.77
C THR A 301 -10.13 -13.91 -3.16
N MET A 302 -9.90 -14.13 -4.45
CA MET A 302 -9.18 -15.32 -4.92
C MET A 302 -7.68 -15.06 -4.86
N LEU A 303 -6.97 -15.92 -4.16
CA LEU A 303 -5.51 -15.85 -4.00
C LEU A 303 -4.87 -17.10 -4.61
N ARG A 304 -3.84 -16.94 -5.42
CA ARG A 304 -2.85 -18.01 -5.53
C ARG A 304 -2.23 -18.17 -4.15
N ILE A 305 -2.09 -19.40 -3.66
CA ILE A 305 -1.48 -19.63 -2.35
C ILE A 305 -0.11 -18.93 -2.33
N PRO A 306 0.11 -17.96 -1.43
CA PRO A 306 1.26 -17.08 -1.51
C PRO A 306 2.58 -17.80 -1.18
N ASP A 307 3.65 -17.34 -1.79
CA ASP A 307 4.98 -17.56 -1.25
C ASP A 307 5.09 -16.84 0.09
N VAL A 308 5.65 -17.47 1.11
CA VAL A 308 5.79 -16.90 2.45
C VAL A 308 7.25 -16.71 2.80
N ILE A 309 7.63 -15.46 3.10
CA ILE A 309 9.00 -15.10 3.46
C ILE A 309 9.10 -14.95 4.98
N GLY A 310 9.93 -15.79 5.59
CA GLY A 310 10.21 -15.70 7.02
C GLY A 310 11.28 -14.66 7.33
N VAL A 311 11.00 -13.72 8.23
CA VAL A 311 11.99 -12.79 8.78
C VAL A 311 12.25 -13.18 10.24
N GLN A 312 13.39 -13.83 10.46
CA GLN A 312 13.82 -14.19 11.80
C GLN A 312 14.40 -12.98 12.53
N LEU A 313 13.80 -12.61 13.66
CA LEU A 313 14.32 -11.56 14.53
C LEU A 313 15.10 -12.18 15.69
N THR A 314 16.33 -11.69 15.92
CA THR A 314 17.20 -12.13 17.01
C THR A 314 17.62 -10.94 17.88
N GLY A 315 17.86 -11.20 19.18
CA GLY A 315 18.23 -10.17 20.14
C GLY A 315 17.11 -9.17 20.47
N ALA A 316 17.49 -7.97 20.87
CA ALA A 316 16.61 -6.83 21.17
C ALA A 316 17.21 -5.54 20.57
N LEU A 317 16.35 -4.55 20.29
CA LEU A 317 16.81 -3.24 19.83
C LEU A 317 17.74 -2.60 20.87
N PRO A 318 18.85 -1.95 20.44
CA PRO A 318 19.70 -1.19 21.34
C PRO A 318 18.93 -0.05 22.01
N PRO A 319 19.38 0.40 23.18
CA PRO A 319 18.89 1.63 23.80
C PRO A 319 18.90 2.80 22.79
N ALA A 320 17.89 3.67 22.90
CA ALA A 320 17.70 4.83 22.03
C ALA A 320 17.36 4.56 20.55
N VAL A 321 17.44 3.32 20.07
CA VAL A 321 16.98 2.94 18.71
C VAL A 321 15.46 2.79 18.71
N LEU A 322 14.81 3.29 17.66
CA LEU A 322 13.36 3.36 17.56
C LEU A 322 12.79 2.40 16.48
N ALA A 323 11.51 2.12 16.56
CA ALA A 323 10.82 1.25 15.59
C ALA A 323 10.99 1.71 14.13
N THR A 324 11.13 3.02 13.89
CA THR A 324 11.41 3.59 12.55
C THR A 324 12.71 3.06 11.98
N ASP A 325 13.77 2.99 12.78
CA ASP A 325 15.09 2.50 12.37
C ASP A 325 15.03 1.03 11.95
N LEU A 326 14.28 0.22 12.72
CA LEU A 326 14.01 -1.19 12.38
C LEU A 326 13.20 -1.29 11.08
N ALA A 327 12.15 -0.50 10.92
CA ALA A 327 11.27 -0.55 9.75
C ALA A 327 12.02 -0.18 8.46
N LEU A 328 12.91 0.84 8.51
CA LEU A 328 13.76 1.22 7.38
C LEU A 328 14.78 0.10 7.05
N THR A 329 15.36 -0.53 8.07
CA THR A 329 16.30 -1.65 7.89
C THR A 329 15.61 -2.86 7.23
N VAL A 330 14.43 -3.23 7.72
CA VAL A 330 13.62 -4.32 7.14
C VAL A 330 13.24 -3.98 5.69
N THR A 331 12.85 -2.73 5.44
CA THR A 331 12.46 -2.27 4.09
C THR A 331 13.60 -2.45 3.09
N ARG A 332 14.80 -2.00 3.42
CA ARG A 332 15.98 -2.18 2.58
C ARG A 332 16.28 -3.67 2.33
N ARG A 333 16.37 -4.47 3.41
CA ARG A 333 16.73 -5.90 3.32
C ARG A 333 15.74 -6.71 2.48
N LEU A 334 14.44 -6.47 2.63
CA LEU A 334 13.41 -7.14 1.85
C LEU A 334 13.38 -6.67 0.39
N ARG A 335 13.64 -5.39 0.11
CA ARG A 335 13.81 -4.90 -1.27
C ARG A 335 15.03 -5.51 -1.97
N GLU A 336 16.14 -5.69 -1.26
CA GLU A 336 17.36 -6.32 -1.79
C GLU A 336 17.08 -7.76 -2.27
N ILE A 337 16.28 -8.56 -1.57
CA ILE A 337 15.93 -9.92 -1.95
C ILE A 337 14.74 -10.02 -2.90
N GLY A 338 13.95 -8.95 -3.04
CA GLY A 338 12.74 -8.89 -3.86
C GLY A 338 11.60 -9.77 -3.32
N VAL A 339 10.55 -9.15 -2.76
CA VAL A 339 9.41 -9.85 -2.13
C VAL A 339 8.07 -9.38 -2.73
N SER A 340 8.07 -9.03 -4.01
CA SER A 340 6.90 -8.42 -4.66
C SER A 340 5.69 -9.35 -4.66
N GLY A 341 4.63 -8.93 -3.96
CA GLY A 341 3.37 -9.67 -3.85
C GLY A 341 3.39 -10.86 -2.89
N GLU A 342 4.53 -11.17 -2.28
CA GLU A 342 4.68 -12.26 -1.32
C GLU A 342 4.12 -11.88 0.05
N PHE A 343 3.87 -12.88 0.91
CA PHE A 343 3.51 -12.67 2.31
C PHE A 343 4.78 -12.72 3.16
N VAL A 344 4.99 -11.70 3.99
CA VAL A 344 6.08 -11.66 4.96
C VAL A 344 5.53 -11.99 6.34
N GLU A 345 6.21 -12.90 7.06
CA GLU A 345 5.90 -13.27 8.45
C GLU A 345 7.15 -13.16 9.31
N PHE A 346 7.02 -12.48 10.45
CA PHE A 346 8.09 -12.30 11.43
C PHE A 346 8.05 -13.40 12.48
N TYR A 347 9.21 -13.99 12.80
CA TYR A 347 9.34 -15.09 13.75
C TYR A 347 10.65 -15.03 14.55
N GLY A 348 10.85 -15.95 15.46
CA GLY A 348 12.05 -16.05 16.28
C GLY A 348 11.97 -15.24 17.58
N PRO A 349 12.96 -15.39 18.49
CA PRO A 349 12.89 -14.86 19.86
C PRO A 349 12.83 -13.32 19.92
N GLY A 350 13.41 -12.61 18.95
CA GLY A 350 13.38 -11.15 18.89
C GLY A 350 11.98 -10.55 18.74
N VAL A 351 11.00 -11.32 18.22
CA VAL A 351 9.61 -10.86 18.15
C VAL A 351 9.05 -10.49 19.52
N SER A 352 9.33 -11.30 20.55
CA SER A 352 8.83 -11.06 21.91
C SER A 352 9.45 -9.85 22.62
N THR A 353 10.52 -9.28 22.05
CA THR A 353 11.19 -8.09 22.62
C THR A 353 10.59 -6.79 22.09
N LEU A 354 9.73 -6.85 21.04
CA LEU A 354 9.09 -5.72 20.41
C LEU A 354 7.68 -5.53 21.00
N SER A 355 7.33 -4.28 21.30
CA SER A 355 5.95 -3.90 21.62
C SER A 355 5.04 -4.08 20.40
N ALA A 356 3.73 -4.13 20.61
CA ALA A 356 2.77 -4.14 19.50
C ALA A 356 2.86 -2.85 18.65
N GLY A 357 3.22 -1.71 19.25
CA GLY A 357 3.50 -0.46 18.55
C GLY A 357 4.70 -0.59 17.60
N ASP A 358 5.84 -1.11 18.10
CA ASP A 358 7.02 -1.36 17.27
C ASP A 358 6.70 -2.27 16.07
N ARG A 359 5.96 -3.37 16.31
CA ARG A 359 5.52 -4.30 15.26
C ARG A 359 4.60 -3.64 14.23
N ALA A 360 3.68 -2.79 14.68
CA ALA A 360 2.76 -2.07 13.81
C ALA A 360 3.50 -1.11 12.86
N VAL A 361 4.55 -0.41 13.34
CA VAL A 361 5.43 0.43 12.52
C VAL A 361 6.10 -0.38 11.40
N VAL A 362 6.66 -1.55 11.73
CA VAL A 362 7.30 -2.44 10.74
C VAL A 362 6.27 -3.01 9.75
N ALA A 363 5.14 -3.49 10.26
CA ALA A 363 4.07 -4.07 9.44
C ALA A 363 3.44 -3.04 8.48
N ASN A 364 3.34 -1.77 8.92
CA ASN A 364 2.83 -0.66 8.10
C ASN A 364 3.64 -0.48 6.81
N MET A 365 4.94 -0.68 6.84
CA MET A 365 5.82 -0.49 5.70
C MET A 365 5.84 -1.69 4.72
N ALA A 366 4.91 -2.64 4.82
CA ALA A 366 4.81 -3.76 3.88
C ALA A 366 4.80 -3.33 2.40
N PRO A 367 4.06 -2.29 1.99
CA PRO A 367 4.10 -1.80 0.62
C PRO A 367 5.47 -1.25 0.21
N GLU A 368 6.19 -0.63 1.13
CA GLU A 368 7.49 -0.03 0.87
C GLU A 368 8.57 -1.10 0.64
N TYR A 369 8.50 -2.24 1.35
CA TYR A 369 9.37 -3.37 1.00
C TYR A 369 8.81 -4.29 -0.10
N GLY A 370 7.57 -4.04 -0.56
CA GLY A 370 6.97 -4.70 -1.73
C GLY A 370 6.11 -5.92 -1.41
N ALA A 371 5.89 -6.26 -0.13
CA ALA A 371 5.11 -7.41 0.28
C ALA A 371 3.60 -7.10 0.39
N THR A 372 2.80 -8.16 0.42
CA THR A 372 1.36 -8.09 0.68
C THR A 372 1.08 -7.94 2.18
N THR A 373 1.87 -8.60 3.04
CA THR A 373 1.73 -8.58 4.51
C THR A 373 3.08 -8.32 5.19
N GLY A 374 3.02 -7.89 6.46
CA GLY A 374 4.14 -7.86 7.39
C GLY A 374 3.67 -8.43 8.74
N PHE A 375 3.41 -9.75 8.78
CA PHE A 375 2.63 -10.37 9.83
C PHE A 375 3.44 -10.74 11.06
N PHE A 376 2.96 -10.32 12.23
CA PHE A 376 3.45 -10.72 13.55
C PHE A 376 2.40 -11.58 14.24
N PRO A 377 2.75 -12.70 14.85
CA PRO A 377 1.80 -13.57 15.54
C PRO A 377 1.28 -12.98 16.86
N ILE A 378 0.14 -13.48 17.35
CA ILE A 378 -0.52 -13.05 18.59
C ILE A 378 0.27 -13.57 19.81
N ASP A 379 0.62 -12.66 20.73
CA ASP A 379 1.29 -13.00 21.99
C ASP A 379 0.87 -12.07 23.16
N ALA A 380 1.65 -12.10 24.24
CA ALA A 380 1.40 -11.27 25.41
C ALA A 380 1.49 -9.75 25.11
N ALA A 381 2.34 -9.33 24.14
CA ALA A 381 2.41 -7.92 23.73
C ALA A 381 1.13 -7.46 23.03
N THR A 382 0.49 -8.33 22.23
CA THR A 382 -0.85 -8.06 21.68
C THR A 382 -1.88 -7.83 22.79
N LEU A 383 -1.92 -8.70 23.82
CA LEU A 383 -2.85 -8.55 24.93
C LEU A 383 -2.59 -7.27 25.75
N ALA A 384 -1.32 -6.93 25.97
CA ALA A 384 -0.93 -5.71 26.66
C ALA A 384 -1.41 -4.47 25.90
N TYR A 385 -1.24 -4.46 24.56
CA TYR A 385 -1.73 -3.38 23.69
C TYR A 385 -3.26 -3.23 23.77
N LEU A 386 -4.01 -4.32 23.71
CA LEU A 386 -5.46 -4.29 23.80
C LEU A 386 -5.93 -3.67 25.14
N ARG A 387 -5.26 -4.01 26.26
CA ARG A 387 -5.54 -3.38 27.57
C ARG A 387 -5.18 -1.89 27.53
N ALA A 388 -4.00 -1.54 27.06
CA ALA A 388 -3.51 -0.17 26.99
C ALA A 388 -4.41 0.75 26.15
N THR A 389 -5.05 0.20 25.11
CA THR A 389 -6.00 0.92 24.26
C THR A 389 -7.47 0.77 24.70
N GLY A 390 -7.71 0.28 25.94
CA GLY A 390 -9.02 0.31 26.61
C GLY A 390 -9.99 -0.79 26.22
N ARG A 391 -9.54 -1.92 25.58
CA ARG A 391 -10.41 -3.10 25.42
C ARG A 391 -10.77 -3.71 26.77
N SER A 392 -11.99 -4.22 26.89
CA SER A 392 -12.46 -4.84 28.12
C SER A 392 -11.70 -6.12 28.47
N ASP A 393 -11.61 -6.46 29.75
CA ASP A 393 -11.01 -7.72 30.22
C ASP A 393 -11.67 -8.94 29.55
N GLY A 394 -12.98 -8.88 29.32
CA GLY A 394 -13.72 -9.94 28.64
C GLY A 394 -13.24 -10.14 27.20
N GLN A 395 -12.98 -9.04 26.45
CA GLN A 395 -12.43 -9.13 25.11
C GLN A 395 -10.99 -9.65 25.11
N VAL A 396 -10.17 -9.20 26.05
CA VAL A 396 -8.77 -9.66 26.17
C VAL A 396 -8.71 -11.16 26.50
N ALA A 397 -9.59 -11.63 27.41
CA ALA A 397 -9.70 -13.05 27.74
C ALA A 397 -10.19 -13.89 26.55
N LEU A 398 -11.14 -13.36 25.74
CA LEU A 398 -11.60 -14.00 24.51
C LEU A 398 -10.45 -14.16 23.51
N VAL A 399 -9.63 -13.10 23.31
CA VAL A 399 -8.47 -13.13 22.39
C VAL A 399 -7.45 -14.17 22.84
N GLU A 400 -7.09 -14.21 24.12
CA GLU A 400 -6.09 -15.18 24.62
C GLU A 400 -6.60 -16.62 24.48
N ALA A 401 -7.78 -16.90 25.01
CA ALA A 401 -8.35 -18.25 24.95
C ALA A 401 -8.59 -18.69 23.51
N GLY A 402 -9.10 -17.79 22.68
CA GLY A 402 -9.36 -18.05 21.28
C GLY A 402 -8.10 -18.28 20.45
N ALA A 403 -7.07 -17.44 20.58
CA ALA A 403 -5.82 -17.62 19.87
C ALA A 403 -5.12 -18.94 20.21
N ARG A 404 -5.20 -19.37 21.48
CA ARG A 404 -4.69 -20.68 21.90
C ARG A 404 -5.52 -21.84 21.32
N ALA A 405 -6.84 -21.76 21.38
CA ALA A 405 -7.73 -22.79 20.85
C ALA A 405 -7.59 -22.94 19.32
N LEU A 406 -7.49 -21.83 18.60
CA LEU A 406 -7.28 -21.81 17.15
C LEU A 406 -5.86 -22.21 16.70
N GLY A 407 -4.88 -22.31 17.61
CA GLY A 407 -3.47 -22.59 17.27
C GLY A 407 -2.74 -21.42 16.61
N LEU A 408 -3.14 -20.19 16.94
CA LEU A 408 -2.58 -18.93 16.43
C LEU A 408 -1.68 -18.21 17.43
N TRP A 409 -1.58 -18.72 18.67
CA TRP A 409 -0.71 -18.16 19.69
C TRP A 409 0.76 -18.36 19.34
N PHE A 410 1.58 -17.32 19.53
CA PHE A 410 2.99 -17.33 19.19
C PHE A 410 3.80 -18.35 20.03
N ASP A 411 4.63 -19.10 19.34
CA ASP A 411 5.66 -19.96 19.91
C ASP A 411 7.03 -19.49 19.39
N PRO A 412 7.87 -18.84 20.22
CA PRO A 412 9.18 -18.35 19.80
C PRO A 412 10.18 -19.44 19.43
N ALA A 413 9.92 -20.69 19.82
CA ALA A 413 10.72 -21.88 19.49
C ALA A 413 10.26 -22.57 18.19
N ALA A 414 9.11 -22.20 17.63
CA ALA A 414 8.62 -22.78 16.40
C ALA A 414 9.58 -22.52 15.24
N THR A 415 9.69 -23.49 14.35
CA THR A 415 10.50 -23.45 13.14
C THR A 415 9.60 -23.64 11.91
N PRO A 416 8.79 -22.63 11.55
CA PRO A 416 7.91 -22.74 10.40
C PRO A 416 8.70 -22.93 9.10
N ARG A 417 8.11 -23.63 8.15
CA ARG A 417 8.65 -23.71 6.80
C ARG A 417 8.26 -22.46 6.03
N TYR A 418 9.24 -21.80 5.45
CA TYR A 418 9.04 -20.65 4.57
C TYR A 418 9.56 -20.95 3.16
N THR A 419 9.06 -20.23 2.17
CA THR A 419 9.61 -20.27 0.79
C THR A 419 11.07 -19.81 0.81
N ARG A 420 11.34 -18.73 1.53
CA ARG A 420 12.68 -18.19 1.80
C ARG A 420 12.69 -17.58 3.21
N SER A 421 13.87 -17.42 3.80
CA SER A 421 14.01 -16.71 5.07
C SER A 421 15.25 -15.84 5.09
N ILE A 422 15.17 -14.76 5.86
CA ILE A 422 16.31 -13.90 6.22
C ILE A 422 16.35 -13.72 7.73
N THR A 423 17.53 -13.36 8.25
CA THR A 423 17.70 -13.00 9.67
C THR A 423 18.00 -11.52 9.79
N VAL A 424 17.34 -10.86 10.74
CA VAL A 424 17.62 -9.48 11.14
C VAL A 424 18.05 -9.52 12.61
N ASP A 425 19.30 -9.12 12.85
CA ASP A 425 19.89 -9.01 14.18
C ASP A 425 19.59 -7.64 14.77
N LEU A 426 18.63 -7.59 15.71
CA LEU A 426 18.16 -6.33 16.30
C LEU A 426 19.27 -5.50 16.97
N PRO A 427 20.25 -6.09 17.69
CA PRO A 427 21.37 -5.35 18.25
C PRO A 427 22.26 -4.60 17.24
N SER A 428 22.23 -4.99 15.97
CA SER A 428 23.04 -4.35 14.91
C SER A 428 22.42 -3.09 14.33
N ILE A 429 21.21 -2.72 14.72
CA ILE A 429 20.48 -1.59 14.16
C ILE A 429 20.91 -0.28 14.82
N GLY A 430 21.24 0.72 14.02
CA GLY A 430 21.53 2.09 14.43
C GLY A 430 20.45 3.09 14.05
N HIS A 431 20.73 4.39 14.18
CA HIS A 431 19.82 5.44 13.73
C HIS A 431 19.90 5.62 12.22
N HIS A 432 18.76 5.49 11.56
CA HIS A 432 18.67 5.49 10.12
C HIS A 432 17.68 6.55 9.59
N VAL A 433 17.96 6.98 8.38
CA VAL A 433 17.05 7.77 7.53
C VAL A 433 16.93 7.09 6.17
N ALA A 434 15.89 7.40 5.41
CA ALA A 434 15.75 6.90 4.04
C ALA A 434 15.45 8.06 3.07
N GLY A 435 16.24 8.17 2.01
CA GLY A 435 16.10 9.22 1.01
C GLY A 435 17.32 9.31 0.08
N PRO A 436 17.36 10.32 -0.80
CA PRO A 436 16.40 11.44 -0.89
C PRO A 436 15.15 11.21 -1.76
N ARG A 437 14.94 10.01 -2.32
CA ARG A 437 13.84 9.77 -3.29
C ARG A 437 13.03 8.51 -3.06
N ARG A 438 13.50 7.53 -2.27
CA ARG A 438 12.80 6.24 -2.09
C ARG A 438 12.91 5.73 -0.66
N PRO A 439 11.89 5.02 -0.14
CA PRO A 439 11.89 4.50 1.24
C PRO A 439 12.97 3.44 1.51
N GLN A 440 13.42 2.72 0.49
CA GLN A 440 14.48 1.72 0.60
C GLN A 440 15.90 2.29 0.50
N ASP A 441 16.06 3.55 0.16
CA ASP A 441 17.36 4.23 0.12
C ASP A 441 17.80 4.59 1.55
N GLN A 442 17.92 3.55 2.38
CA GLN A 442 18.34 3.65 3.79
C GLN A 442 19.82 4.01 3.92
N MET A 443 20.11 4.94 4.81
CA MET A 443 21.47 5.33 5.19
C MET A 443 21.52 5.70 6.67
N ASP A 444 22.73 5.86 7.19
CA ASP A 444 22.92 6.48 8.51
C ASP A 444 22.50 7.97 8.48
N HIS A 445 21.98 8.46 9.59
CA HIS A 445 21.53 9.86 9.70
C HIS A 445 22.64 10.90 9.52
N GLY A 446 23.90 10.51 9.60
CA GLY A 446 25.07 11.36 9.30
C GLY A 446 25.43 11.45 7.81
N ASP A 447 24.84 10.61 6.94
CA ASP A 447 25.26 10.48 5.54
C ASP A 447 24.38 11.29 4.57
N THR A 448 23.41 12.06 5.09
CA THR A 448 22.48 12.85 4.25
C THR A 448 23.19 13.85 3.36
N ALA A 449 24.25 14.49 3.86
CA ALA A 449 25.08 15.43 3.09
C ALA A 449 25.72 14.76 1.87
N GLN A 450 26.24 13.53 2.01
CA GLN A 450 26.83 12.77 0.90
C GLN A 450 25.77 12.37 -0.13
N ALA A 451 24.60 11.93 0.32
CA ALA A 451 23.50 11.57 -0.56
C ALA A 451 22.99 12.78 -1.37
N LEU A 452 22.92 13.96 -0.76
CA LEU A 452 22.51 15.20 -1.43
C LEU A 452 23.59 15.72 -2.38
N ALA A 453 24.88 15.61 -2.02
CA ALA A 453 25.97 15.94 -2.92
C ALA A 453 25.94 15.10 -4.22
N ALA A 454 25.53 13.83 -4.12
CA ALA A 454 25.36 12.94 -5.27
C ALA A 454 24.21 13.35 -6.22
N VAL A 455 23.26 14.18 -5.78
CA VAL A 455 22.22 14.77 -6.64
C VAL A 455 22.80 15.75 -7.67
N GLY A 456 23.95 16.39 -7.32
CA GLY A 456 24.69 17.26 -8.25
C GLY A 456 24.04 18.62 -8.51
N PHE A 457 23.18 19.12 -7.59
CA PHE A 457 22.59 20.44 -7.72
C PHE A 457 23.65 21.54 -7.59
N VAL A 458 23.63 22.50 -8.50
CA VAL A 458 24.49 23.70 -8.49
C VAL A 458 23.58 24.93 -8.49
N PRO A 459 23.64 25.78 -7.46
CA PRO A 459 22.86 27.04 -7.45
C PRO A 459 23.17 27.94 -8.63
N HIS A 460 22.14 28.53 -9.27
CA HIS A 460 22.33 29.49 -10.36
C HIS A 460 22.96 30.79 -9.88
N THR A 461 22.65 31.20 -8.66
CA THR A 461 23.19 32.40 -8.01
C THR A 461 23.43 32.12 -6.53
N VAL A 462 24.45 32.71 -5.95
CA VAL A 462 24.71 32.70 -4.51
C VAL A 462 24.68 34.14 -4.01
N ARG A 463 23.69 34.46 -3.17
CA ARG A 463 23.54 35.77 -2.53
C ARG A 463 23.89 35.68 -1.05
N GLU A 464 24.38 36.78 -0.50
CA GLU A 464 24.49 36.90 0.97
C GLU A 464 23.10 36.82 1.61
N GLY A 465 22.93 35.94 2.60
CA GLY A 465 21.63 35.67 3.25
C GLY A 465 20.70 34.76 2.45
N ALA A 466 21.16 34.08 1.37
CA ALA A 466 20.41 33.03 0.67
C ALA A 466 20.11 31.85 1.60
N LEU A 467 19.03 31.12 1.29
CA LEU A 467 18.73 29.87 1.98
C LEU A 467 19.85 28.84 1.75
N PRO A 468 20.02 27.86 2.66
CA PRO A 468 20.92 26.73 2.41
C PRO A 468 20.64 26.05 1.07
N GLN A 469 21.67 25.50 0.44
CA GLN A 469 21.52 24.78 -0.84
C GLN A 469 20.45 23.70 -0.78
N HIS A 470 20.40 22.96 0.33
CA HIS A 470 19.40 21.95 0.63
C HIS A 470 18.61 22.35 1.91
N ALA A 471 17.95 23.51 1.84
CA ALA A 471 17.12 24.01 2.93
C ALA A 471 16.00 23.03 3.26
N VAL A 472 15.73 22.81 4.55
CA VAL A 472 14.54 22.09 4.99
C VAL A 472 13.33 23.00 4.77
N ALA A 473 12.52 22.69 3.75
CA ALA A 473 11.30 23.42 3.45
C ALA A 473 10.14 23.02 4.37
N ILE A 474 10.05 21.70 4.65
CA ILE A 474 8.99 21.08 5.47
C ILE A 474 9.66 20.15 6.48
N ALA A 475 9.27 20.26 7.74
CA ALA A 475 9.58 19.31 8.81
C ALA A 475 8.26 18.84 9.43
N ALA A 476 7.81 17.61 9.12
CA ALA A 476 6.49 17.13 9.48
C ALA A 476 6.52 15.83 10.27
N ILE A 477 5.97 15.84 11.49
CA ILE A 477 5.62 14.63 12.25
C ILE A 477 4.23 14.23 11.81
N THR A 478 4.13 13.14 11.02
CA THR A 478 2.91 12.76 10.30
C THR A 478 2.85 11.26 10.04
N SER A 479 1.75 10.77 9.50
CA SER A 479 1.53 9.38 9.09
C SER A 479 1.16 8.42 10.23
N CYS A 480 0.36 7.41 9.88
CA CYS A 480 0.05 6.29 10.76
C CYS A 480 1.30 5.51 11.21
N THR A 481 2.36 5.44 10.36
CA THR A 481 3.58 4.69 10.66
C THR A 481 4.22 5.13 11.96
N ASN A 482 4.53 6.41 12.07
CA ASN A 482 5.37 6.93 13.15
C ASN A 482 4.60 7.75 14.21
N THR A 483 3.27 7.74 14.20
CA THR A 483 2.45 8.47 15.17
C THR A 483 1.46 7.58 15.93
N SER A 484 1.45 6.27 15.67
CA SER A 484 0.60 5.28 16.35
C SER A 484 1.27 4.64 17.57
N ASP A 485 2.59 4.69 17.66
CA ASP A 485 3.33 4.27 18.85
C ASP A 485 3.62 5.49 19.75
N PRO A 486 3.06 5.56 20.97
CA PRO A 486 3.34 6.65 21.91
C PRO A 486 4.83 6.87 22.17
N LYS A 487 5.65 5.80 22.14
CA LYS A 487 7.11 5.87 22.34
C LYS A 487 7.78 6.87 21.37
N LEU A 488 7.36 6.88 20.10
CA LEU A 488 7.93 7.74 19.07
C LEU A 488 7.63 9.23 19.31
N LEU A 489 6.38 9.54 19.71
CA LEU A 489 5.97 10.92 19.99
C LEU A 489 6.51 11.41 21.35
N ILE A 490 6.62 10.56 22.34
CA ILE A 490 7.26 10.87 23.63
C ILE A 490 8.76 11.18 23.40
N ALA A 491 9.47 10.40 22.58
CA ALA A 491 10.87 10.68 22.23
C ALA A 491 11.01 12.05 21.57
N ALA A 492 10.12 12.40 20.64
CA ALA A 492 10.08 13.70 19.99
C ALA A 492 9.82 14.83 21.00
N GLY A 493 8.85 14.64 21.89
CA GLY A 493 8.51 15.61 22.93
C GLY A 493 9.67 15.87 23.92
N LEU A 494 10.39 14.83 24.33
CA LEU A 494 11.56 14.95 25.20
C LEU A 494 12.72 15.69 24.52
N LEU A 495 12.97 15.43 23.22
CA LEU A 495 13.94 16.17 22.43
C LEU A 495 13.53 17.65 22.32
N ALA A 496 12.25 17.92 22.04
CA ALA A 496 11.70 19.27 21.99
C ALA A 496 11.86 20.02 23.32
N ARG A 497 11.62 19.36 24.45
CA ARG A 497 11.86 19.92 25.79
C ARG A 497 13.28 20.37 26.02
N LYS A 498 14.26 19.50 25.69
CA LYS A 498 15.68 19.80 25.81
C LYS A 498 16.08 20.96 24.88
N ALA A 499 15.59 20.97 23.64
CA ALA A 499 15.83 22.03 22.68
C ALA A 499 15.26 23.38 23.16
N ARG A 500 14.03 23.39 23.68
CA ARG A 500 13.39 24.56 24.27
C ARG A 500 14.17 25.12 25.45
N ALA A 501 14.64 24.25 26.36
CA ALA A 501 15.43 24.67 27.51
C ALA A 501 16.75 25.34 27.12
N LEU A 502 17.30 25.02 25.95
CA LEU A 502 18.51 25.63 25.36
C LEU A 502 18.20 26.84 24.48
N GLY A 503 16.93 27.25 24.35
CA GLY A 503 16.52 28.41 23.55
C GLY A 503 16.60 28.21 22.04
N LEU A 504 16.67 26.94 21.55
CA LEU A 504 16.73 26.64 20.12
C LEU A 504 15.36 26.88 19.46
N LYS A 505 15.37 27.18 18.16
CA LYS A 505 14.15 27.40 17.35
C LYS A 505 14.39 26.98 15.92
N ALA A 506 13.38 26.43 15.27
CA ALA A 506 13.44 26.20 13.83
C ALA A 506 13.55 27.54 13.07
N PRO A 507 14.36 27.62 12.00
CA PRO A 507 14.44 28.79 11.15
C PRO A 507 13.06 29.13 10.54
N ALA A 508 12.80 30.41 10.29
CA ALA A 508 11.51 30.91 9.83
C ALA A 508 11.07 30.37 8.46
N TRP A 509 11.99 29.89 7.63
CA TRP A 509 11.64 29.26 6.36
C TRP A 509 11.13 27.83 6.49
N VAL A 510 11.40 27.13 7.61
CA VAL A 510 10.99 25.75 7.84
C VAL A 510 9.51 25.71 8.24
N LYS A 511 8.69 25.05 7.45
CA LYS A 511 7.30 24.77 7.80
C LYS A 511 7.22 23.54 8.70
N THR A 512 6.93 23.75 9.98
CA THR A 512 6.82 22.68 10.98
C THR A 512 5.37 22.26 11.20
N SER A 513 5.10 20.98 11.47
CA SER A 513 3.76 20.49 11.81
C SER A 513 3.79 19.14 12.50
N MET A 514 2.74 18.83 13.29
CA MET A 514 2.45 17.51 13.82
C MET A 514 0.99 17.12 13.55
N ALA A 515 0.77 16.00 12.89
CA ALA A 515 -0.56 15.43 12.65
C ALA A 515 -0.59 13.98 13.14
N PRO A 516 -0.96 13.73 14.39
CA PRO A 516 -1.03 12.39 14.96
C PRO A 516 -2.11 11.53 14.30
N GLY A 517 -1.90 10.20 14.35
CA GLY A 517 -2.87 9.22 13.85
C GLY A 517 -4.10 9.04 14.74
N SER A 518 -4.08 9.54 15.98
CA SER A 518 -5.15 9.35 16.95
C SER A 518 -5.40 10.61 17.78
N PRO A 519 -6.67 10.96 18.09
CA PRO A 519 -6.97 12.03 19.04
C PRO A 519 -6.43 11.74 20.46
N ALA A 520 -6.25 10.47 20.85
CA ALA A 520 -5.62 10.10 22.13
C ALA A 520 -4.18 10.63 22.25
N ALA A 521 -3.51 10.90 21.13
CA ALA A 521 -2.15 11.47 21.15
C ALA A 521 -2.09 12.84 21.83
N ALA A 522 -3.10 13.67 21.69
CA ALA A 522 -3.18 14.94 22.39
C ALA A 522 -3.25 14.73 23.91
N SER A 523 -4.07 13.79 24.35
CA SER A 523 -4.26 13.48 25.78
C SER A 523 -3.01 12.89 26.42
N TYR A 524 -2.36 11.90 25.79
CA TYR A 524 -1.17 11.32 26.41
C TYR A 524 0.06 12.24 26.36
N LEU A 525 0.21 13.06 25.33
CA LEU A 525 1.26 14.11 25.29
C LEU A 525 1.03 15.18 26.35
N GLN A 526 -0.23 15.60 26.56
CA GLN A 526 -0.58 16.54 27.63
C GLN A 526 -0.30 15.94 28.99
N ARG A 527 -0.67 14.69 29.24
CA ARG A 527 -0.43 13.96 30.50
C ARG A 527 1.07 13.78 30.78
N ALA A 528 1.86 13.50 29.74
CA ALA A 528 3.31 13.45 29.82
C ALA A 528 3.93 14.85 29.99
N GLY A 529 3.17 15.93 29.88
CA GLY A 529 3.64 17.30 29.96
C GLY A 529 4.52 17.75 28.79
N LEU A 530 4.41 17.11 27.62
CA LEU A 530 5.28 17.33 26.45
C LEU A 530 4.60 18.14 25.32
N ALA A 531 3.28 18.33 25.38
CA ALA A 531 2.52 19.02 24.33
C ALA A 531 2.99 20.46 24.12
N ASP A 532 3.22 21.22 25.22
CA ASP A 532 3.65 22.62 25.18
C ASP A 532 5.10 22.75 24.67
N ASP A 533 5.96 21.75 24.94
CA ASP A 533 7.34 21.73 24.47
C ASP A 533 7.39 21.53 22.94
N LEU A 534 6.59 20.59 22.41
CA LEU A 534 6.41 20.40 20.97
C LEU A 534 5.85 21.63 20.29
N ALA A 535 4.80 22.24 20.84
CA ALA A 535 4.19 23.45 20.31
C ALA A 535 5.18 24.62 20.27
N ALA A 536 6.01 24.80 21.33
CA ALA A 536 7.02 25.85 21.42
C ALA A 536 8.13 25.69 20.35
N MET A 537 8.37 24.45 19.89
CA MET A 537 9.29 24.17 18.77
C MET A 537 8.63 24.28 17.39
N GLY A 538 7.36 24.67 17.31
CA GLY A 538 6.58 24.76 16.09
C GLY A 538 5.89 23.46 15.68
N PHE A 539 6.03 22.37 16.44
CA PHE A 539 5.40 21.09 16.18
C PHE A 539 4.10 20.91 16.98
N GLY A 540 3.28 21.98 17.06
CA GLY A 540 1.91 21.87 17.56
C GLY A 540 1.05 20.98 16.67
N ILE A 541 -0.01 20.37 17.26
CA ILE A 541 -0.97 19.55 16.49
C ILE A 541 -1.71 20.47 15.51
N VAL A 542 -1.74 20.07 14.23
CA VAL A 542 -2.46 20.78 13.15
C VAL A 542 -3.78 20.11 12.78
N GLY A 543 -4.03 18.90 13.32
CA GLY A 543 -5.22 18.07 13.12
C GLY A 543 -4.86 16.59 13.21
N PHE A 544 -5.85 15.72 12.99
CA PHE A 544 -5.71 14.25 13.06
C PHE A 544 -6.04 13.66 11.69
N GLY A 545 -5.01 13.29 10.91
CA GLY A 545 -5.15 12.80 9.55
C GLY A 545 -3.81 12.62 8.85
N CYS A 546 -3.82 12.08 7.63
CA CYS A 546 -2.61 11.75 6.87
C CYS A 546 -1.80 12.95 6.39
N THR A 547 -2.42 14.12 6.21
CA THR A 547 -1.83 15.44 5.90
C THR A 547 -0.62 15.39 4.94
N THR A 548 0.55 15.80 5.41
CA THR A 548 1.80 15.91 4.62
C THR A 548 2.22 14.59 3.95
N CYS A 549 1.99 13.44 4.59
CA CYS A 549 2.35 12.14 4.03
C CYS A 549 1.59 11.79 2.74
N ILE A 550 0.34 12.25 2.59
CA ILE A 550 -0.48 12.07 1.38
C ILE A 550 -0.30 13.18 0.34
N GLY A 551 0.50 14.21 0.62
CA GLY A 551 0.69 15.34 -0.27
C GLY A 551 -0.23 16.53 0.03
N ASN A 552 -0.68 16.66 1.29
CA ASN A 552 -1.48 17.78 1.78
C ASN A 552 -0.71 18.67 2.79
N PRO A 553 0.55 19.06 2.51
CA PRO A 553 1.31 19.91 3.43
C PRO A 553 0.83 21.37 3.46
N GLY A 554 -0.10 21.75 2.55
CA GLY A 554 -0.40 23.14 2.26
C GLY A 554 0.74 23.88 1.54
N PRO A 555 0.65 25.20 1.36
CA PRO A 555 1.65 25.96 0.61
C PRO A 555 3.01 26.01 1.31
N LEU A 556 4.09 26.07 0.53
CA LEU A 556 5.43 26.35 1.03
C LEU A 556 5.52 27.79 1.56
N THR A 557 6.48 28.05 2.44
CA THR A 557 6.76 29.41 2.94
C THR A 557 7.24 30.32 1.80
N ALA A 558 7.02 31.63 1.90
CA ALA A 558 7.42 32.58 0.86
C ALA A 558 8.94 32.51 0.55
N PRO A 559 9.86 32.49 1.57
CA PRO A 559 11.29 32.41 1.29
C PRO A 559 11.68 31.15 0.48
N VAL A 560 11.06 30.00 0.77
CA VAL A 560 11.33 28.75 0.03
C VAL A 560 10.85 28.85 -1.42
N ARG A 561 9.66 29.37 -1.68
CA ARG A 561 9.14 29.56 -3.03
C ARG A 561 10.01 30.52 -3.87
N GLU A 562 10.46 31.60 -3.26
CA GLU A 562 11.36 32.58 -3.90
C GLU A 562 12.70 31.95 -4.24
N ALA A 563 13.29 31.18 -3.33
CA ALA A 563 14.57 30.49 -3.55
C ALA A 563 14.48 29.44 -4.66
N ILE A 564 13.35 28.68 -4.74
CA ILE A 564 13.10 27.73 -5.85
C ILE A 564 13.01 28.49 -7.18
N ALA A 565 12.21 29.58 -7.23
CA ALA A 565 12.01 30.35 -8.44
C ALA A 565 13.31 31.01 -8.94
N ALA A 566 14.19 31.39 -8.04
CA ALA A 566 15.51 31.94 -8.36
C ALA A 566 16.58 30.87 -8.71
N GLY A 567 16.30 29.59 -8.53
CA GLY A 567 17.26 28.49 -8.68
C GLY A 567 18.43 28.55 -7.68
N GLU A 568 18.21 29.11 -6.49
CA GLU A 568 19.23 29.30 -5.46
C GLU A 568 19.30 28.11 -4.50
N SER A 569 18.19 27.38 -4.33
CA SER A 569 18.09 26.24 -3.44
C SER A 569 17.30 25.11 -4.11
N LEU A 570 17.69 23.86 -3.85
CA LEU A 570 16.91 22.65 -4.08
C LEU A 570 16.41 22.13 -2.72
N PRO A 571 15.27 22.66 -2.22
CA PRO A 571 14.82 22.37 -0.87
C PRO A 571 14.37 20.94 -0.68
N VAL A 572 14.37 20.51 0.58
CA VAL A 572 14.11 19.14 0.98
C VAL A 572 12.91 19.09 1.96
N ALA A 573 12.06 18.07 1.84
CA ALA A 573 11.10 17.74 2.90
C ALA A 573 11.67 16.68 3.84
N ILE A 574 11.48 16.89 5.13
CA ILE A 574 11.81 15.94 6.20
C ILE A 574 10.53 15.50 6.87
N LEU A 575 10.24 14.21 6.89
CA LEU A 575 8.99 13.72 7.46
C LEU A 575 9.14 12.37 8.15
N SER A 576 8.28 12.14 9.15
CA SER A 576 8.11 10.83 9.77
C SER A 576 7.09 9.95 9.01
N GLY A 577 7.04 10.10 7.68
CA GLY A 577 6.15 9.37 6.80
C GLY A 577 6.64 7.98 6.41
N ASN A 578 6.08 7.45 5.33
CA ASN A 578 6.45 6.16 4.76
C ASN A 578 6.81 6.23 3.27
N ARG A 579 6.54 7.35 2.59
CA ARG A 579 6.83 7.57 1.16
C ARG A 579 7.43 8.94 0.91
N ASN A 580 8.50 8.95 0.13
CA ASN A 580 9.28 10.15 -0.21
C ASN A 580 9.63 10.23 -1.70
N PHE A 581 8.75 9.72 -2.56
CA PHE A 581 8.94 9.84 -4.01
C PHE A 581 8.93 11.32 -4.45
N PRO A 582 9.64 11.69 -5.52
CA PRO A 582 9.64 13.05 -6.07
C PRO A 582 8.22 13.57 -6.32
N GLY A 583 7.92 14.80 -5.84
CA GLY A 583 6.60 15.42 -5.94
C GLY A 583 5.51 14.82 -5.04
N ARG A 584 5.80 13.77 -4.24
CA ARG A 584 4.82 13.11 -3.37
C ARG A 584 4.41 13.95 -2.18
N VAL A 585 5.37 14.57 -1.52
CA VAL A 585 5.14 15.41 -0.33
C VAL A 585 4.56 16.75 -0.76
N HIS A 586 5.22 17.42 -1.71
CA HIS A 586 4.77 18.66 -2.33
C HIS A 586 5.17 18.66 -3.80
N PRO A 587 4.33 19.17 -4.72
CA PRO A 587 4.64 19.15 -6.16
C PRO A 587 5.97 19.82 -6.56
N ASP A 588 6.40 20.84 -5.80
CA ASP A 588 7.63 21.59 -6.06
C ASP A 588 8.85 21.04 -5.30
N LEU A 589 8.73 19.92 -4.60
CA LEU A 589 9.85 19.29 -3.89
C LEU A 589 10.20 17.93 -4.49
N GLU A 590 11.39 17.83 -5.07
CA GLU A 590 11.91 16.59 -5.66
C GLU A 590 12.59 15.68 -4.65
N LEU A 591 13.06 16.25 -3.53
CA LEU A 591 13.85 15.56 -2.54
C LEU A 591 13.11 15.52 -1.20
N SER A 592 13.13 14.33 -0.58
CA SER A 592 12.60 14.18 0.77
C SER A 592 13.23 12.99 1.51
N PHE A 593 13.34 13.10 2.84
CA PHE A 593 13.81 12.04 3.72
C PHE A 593 12.74 11.59 4.70
N ILE A 594 12.67 10.28 4.90
CA ILE A 594 11.87 9.63 5.94
C ILE A 594 12.79 9.37 7.14
N MET A 595 12.30 9.68 8.33
CA MET A 595 13.04 9.47 9.58
C MET A 595 12.11 9.42 10.80
N SER A 596 12.66 9.05 11.95
CA SER A 596 11.92 9.05 13.21
C SER A 596 11.47 10.46 13.64
N PRO A 597 10.38 10.61 14.40
CA PRO A 597 9.89 11.92 14.87
C PRO A 597 10.93 12.79 15.57
N PRO A 598 11.80 12.29 16.47
CA PRO A 598 12.83 13.12 17.07
C PRO A 598 13.86 13.61 16.04
N LEU A 599 14.22 12.81 15.04
CA LEU A 599 15.12 13.25 13.96
C LEU A 599 14.46 14.33 13.08
N VAL A 600 13.14 14.25 12.84
CA VAL A 600 12.40 15.32 12.14
C VAL A 600 12.57 16.65 12.86
N ILE A 601 12.48 16.68 14.19
CA ILE A 601 12.70 17.90 14.97
C ILE A 601 14.16 18.36 14.84
N ALA A 602 15.14 17.45 14.95
CA ALA A 602 16.55 17.79 14.88
C ALA A 602 16.95 18.42 13.54
N PHE A 603 16.55 17.83 12.40
CA PHE A 603 16.78 18.40 11.07
C PHE A 603 15.96 19.68 10.84
N GLY A 604 14.74 19.76 11.40
CA GLY A 604 13.93 20.98 11.39
C GLY A 604 14.61 22.15 12.11
N LEU A 605 15.24 21.90 13.24
CA LEU A 605 16.04 22.88 13.98
C LEU A 605 17.32 23.28 13.22
N ALA A 606 18.01 22.32 12.59
CA ALA A 606 19.19 22.60 11.76
C ALA A 606 18.83 23.47 10.53
N GLY A 607 17.60 23.38 10.01
CA GLY A 607 17.09 24.15 8.87
C GLY A 607 17.69 23.75 7.53
N ARG A 608 18.59 22.77 7.48
CA ARG A 608 19.23 22.22 6.28
C ARG A 608 19.34 20.70 6.37
N ALA A 609 19.25 20.03 5.24
CA ALA A 609 19.31 18.58 5.19
C ALA A 609 20.72 18.03 4.90
N ASP A 610 21.62 18.86 4.41
CA ASP A 610 23.02 18.57 4.10
C ASP A 610 23.94 18.75 5.32
N VAL A 611 23.55 18.21 6.47
CA VAL A 611 24.26 18.30 7.75
C VAL A 611 24.57 16.91 8.29
N ASN A 612 25.80 16.69 8.74
CA ASN A 612 26.17 15.47 9.47
C ASN A 612 25.87 15.63 10.96
N LEU A 613 24.65 15.27 11.40
CA LEU A 613 24.22 15.40 12.80
C LEU A 613 25.00 14.51 13.79
N ARG A 614 25.88 13.65 13.32
CA ARG A 614 26.81 12.88 14.15
C ARG A 614 27.95 13.72 14.68
N GLU A 615 28.48 14.62 13.85
CA GLU A 615 29.70 15.39 14.06
C GLU A 615 29.43 16.89 14.12
N GLU A 616 28.46 17.39 13.38
CA GLU A 616 28.11 18.79 13.34
C GLU A 616 27.02 19.14 14.37
N PRO A 617 27.01 20.38 14.90
CA PRO A 617 25.93 20.80 15.78
C PRO A 617 24.62 20.92 15.04
N VAL A 618 23.52 20.56 15.74
CA VAL A 618 22.14 20.83 15.28
C VAL A 618 21.92 22.34 15.13
N GLN A 619 22.37 23.11 16.12
CA GLN A 619 22.25 24.56 16.16
C GLN A 619 23.17 25.14 17.22
N THR A 620 23.34 26.46 17.21
CA THR A 620 24.06 27.19 18.27
C THR A 620 23.05 27.96 19.13
N THR A 621 23.20 27.87 20.46
CA THR A 621 22.37 28.62 21.42
C THR A 621 22.55 30.13 21.25
N PRO A 622 21.66 30.98 21.77
CA PRO A 622 21.80 32.44 21.70
C PRO A 622 23.08 32.98 22.36
N ASP A 623 23.64 32.28 23.31
CA ASP A 623 24.92 32.61 23.99
C ASP A 623 26.15 32.04 23.29
N GLY A 624 26.02 31.40 22.12
CA GLY A 624 27.10 30.93 21.26
C GLY A 624 27.61 29.50 21.52
N ARG A 625 26.92 28.70 22.34
CA ARG A 625 27.25 27.30 22.59
C ARG A 625 26.72 26.41 21.46
N ALA A 626 27.57 25.55 20.88
CA ALA A 626 27.16 24.52 19.94
C ALA A 626 26.37 23.40 20.64
N VAL A 627 25.25 23.00 20.09
CA VAL A 627 24.37 21.92 20.59
C VAL A 627 24.34 20.79 19.60
N TYR A 628 24.66 19.60 20.02
CA TYR A 628 24.74 18.40 19.20
C TYR A 628 23.51 17.51 19.41
N LEU A 629 23.24 16.61 18.49
CA LEU A 629 22.11 15.66 18.58
C LEU A 629 22.16 14.85 19.88
N ARG A 630 23.35 14.40 20.31
CA ARG A 630 23.54 13.66 21.57
C ARG A 630 23.12 14.44 22.84
N ASP A 631 23.17 15.77 22.78
CA ASP A 631 22.78 16.63 23.91
C ASP A 631 21.24 16.70 24.04
N LEU A 632 20.53 16.45 22.93
CA LEU A 632 19.07 16.52 22.81
C LEU A 632 18.41 15.16 22.91
N TRP A 633 19.08 14.06 22.56
CA TRP A 633 18.49 12.73 22.51
C TRP A 633 18.01 12.28 23.89
N PRO A 634 16.77 11.73 24.02
CA PRO A 634 16.27 11.28 25.30
C PRO A 634 16.99 10.01 25.80
N THR A 635 17.15 9.87 27.08
CA THR A 635 17.63 8.64 27.72
C THR A 635 16.49 7.65 27.91
N ASP A 636 16.82 6.35 28.06
CA ASP A 636 15.82 5.30 28.31
C ASP A 636 15.04 5.54 29.61
N ALA A 637 15.69 6.10 30.65
CA ALA A 637 15.02 6.42 31.90
C ALA A 637 13.96 7.54 31.72
N GLU A 638 14.28 8.60 30.95
CA GLU A 638 13.34 9.66 30.61
C GLU A 638 12.17 9.09 29.78
N MET A 639 12.49 8.23 28.80
CA MET A 639 11.48 7.56 27.97
C MET A 639 10.51 6.72 28.83
N ALA A 640 11.05 5.84 29.68
CA ALA A 640 10.25 4.96 30.53
C ALA A 640 9.36 5.75 31.51
N GLN A 641 9.90 6.81 32.11
CA GLN A 641 9.14 7.69 33.00
C GLN A 641 7.95 8.34 32.29
N HIS A 642 8.16 8.94 31.12
CA HIS A 642 7.10 9.66 30.43
C HIS A 642 6.10 8.72 29.76
N LEU A 643 6.51 7.54 29.30
CA LEU A 643 5.60 6.49 28.87
C LEU A 643 4.67 6.02 30.00
N ALA A 644 5.20 5.85 31.21
CA ALA A 644 4.38 5.49 32.37
C ALA A 644 3.37 6.61 32.73
N LEU A 645 3.77 7.87 32.66
CA LEU A 645 2.89 9.02 32.87
C LEU A 645 1.79 9.14 31.79
N SER A 646 2.10 8.77 30.56
CA SER A 646 1.17 8.87 29.42
C SER A 646 0.09 7.78 29.40
N ALA A 647 0.29 6.67 30.11
CA ALA A 647 -0.53 5.48 30.01
C ALA A 647 -1.88 5.65 30.72
N GLU A 648 -2.95 5.86 29.95
CA GLU A 648 -4.35 5.94 30.45
C GLU A 648 -5.31 5.33 29.39
N PRO A 649 -5.73 4.07 29.58
CA PRO A 649 -6.58 3.37 28.62
C PRO A 649 -7.94 4.06 28.36
N ALA A 650 -8.46 4.83 29.33
CA ALA A 650 -9.73 5.53 29.20
C ALA A 650 -9.66 6.67 28.16
N ASP A 651 -8.49 7.26 27.94
CA ASP A 651 -8.30 8.36 26.98
C ASP A 651 -8.66 7.89 25.55
N TYR A 652 -8.25 6.71 25.15
CA TYR A 652 -8.52 6.18 23.80
C TYR A 652 -10.02 6.11 23.48
N ARG A 653 -10.84 5.64 24.42
CA ARG A 653 -12.30 5.56 24.23
C ARG A 653 -12.98 6.92 24.32
N ARG A 654 -12.58 7.74 25.31
CA ARG A 654 -13.14 9.08 25.53
C ARG A 654 -12.89 9.99 24.35
N ASP A 655 -11.63 10.06 23.90
CA ASP A 655 -11.21 11.00 22.87
C ASP A 655 -11.78 10.61 21.49
N PHE A 656 -11.87 9.32 21.20
CA PHE A 656 -12.57 8.82 20.01
C PHE A 656 -14.07 9.13 20.07
N ALA A 657 -14.72 8.95 21.22
CA ALA A 657 -16.15 9.26 21.39
C ALA A 657 -16.41 10.76 21.19
N ILE A 658 -15.54 11.65 21.72
CA ILE A 658 -15.63 13.09 21.52
C ILE A 658 -15.43 13.46 20.04
N ALA A 659 -14.39 12.94 19.39
CA ALA A 659 -14.10 13.20 17.98
C ALA A 659 -15.23 12.72 17.06
N SER A 660 -15.88 11.60 17.40
CA SER A 660 -17.03 11.07 16.66
C SER A 660 -18.27 11.99 16.71
N GLN A 661 -18.35 12.91 17.66
CA GLN A 661 -19.42 13.90 17.79
C GLN A 661 -19.10 15.22 17.07
N ASN A 662 -18.17 15.24 16.13
CA ASN A 662 -17.77 16.44 15.39
C ASN A 662 -18.98 17.28 14.94
N PRO A 663 -19.21 18.50 15.52
CA PRO A 663 -20.41 19.27 15.25
C PRO A 663 -20.49 19.79 13.82
N LEU A 664 -19.35 20.07 13.19
CA LEU A 664 -19.32 20.54 11.80
C LEU A 664 -19.76 19.42 10.83
N TRP A 665 -19.37 18.18 11.12
CA TRP A 665 -19.83 17.02 10.38
C TRP A 665 -21.33 16.79 10.56
N HIS A 666 -21.84 16.86 11.79
CA HIS A 666 -23.24 16.61 12.08
C HIS A 666 -24.17 17.71 11.56
N ALA A 667 -23.67 18.92 11.35
CA ALA A 667 -24.42 20.04 10.74
C ALA A 667 -24.60 19.91 9.22
N LEU A 668 -23.82 19.04 8.53
CA LEU A 668 -23.97 18.84 7.08
C LEU A 668 -25.33 18.22 6.77
N GLU A 669 -26.06 18.79 5.84
CA GLU A 669 -27.29 18.19 5.30
C GLU A 669 -26.97 17.03 4.35
N ALA A 670 -27.78 15.98 4.38
CA ALA A 670 -27.65 14.83 3.50
C ALA A 670 -29.03 14.31 3.07
N PRO A 671 -29.21 13.93 1.80
CA PRO A 671 -30.46 13.33 1.34
C PRO A 671 -30.69 11.97 2.03
N ARG A 672 -32.00 11.53 2.09
CA ARG A 672 -32.39 10.26 2.67
C ARG A 672 -33.06 9.31 1.65
N THR A 673 -32.99 9.69 0.38
CA THR A 673 -33.58 8.92 -0.71
C THR A 673 -32.77 7.66 -1.02
N PRO A 674 -33.36 6.54 -1.42
CA PRO A 674 -32.65 5.28 -1.76
C PRO A 674 -31.62 5.44 -2.88
N ARG A 675 -31.85 6.38 -3.80
CA ARG A 675 -30.93 6.79 -4.88
C ARG A 675 -30.34 8.15 -4.52
N PHE A 676 -29.09 8.38 -4.88
CA PHE A 676 -28.47 9.67 -4.70
C PHE A 676 -29.02 10.68 -5.74
N PRO A 677 -29.45 11.88 -5.31
CA PRO A 677 -29.94 12.90 -6.23
C PRO A 677 -28.75 13.68 -6.83
N TRP A 678 -28.29 13.22 -8.00
CA TRP A 678 -27.13 13.83 -8.68
C TRP A 678 -27.44 15.25 -9.13
N ASP A 679 -26.54 16.19 -8.79
CA ASP A 679 -26.59 17.56 -9.28
C ASP A 679 -25.70 17.73 -10.52
N ALA A 680 -26.27 18.17 -11.62
CA ALA A 680 -25.55 18.45 -12.87
C ALA A 680 -24.57 19.65 -12.73
N ALA A 681 -24.71 20.51 -11.74
CA ALA A 681 -23.77 21.60 -11.46
C ALA A 681 -22.59 21.18 -10.57
N SER A 682 -22.65 20.00 -9.90
CA SER A 682 -21.63 19.54 -8.98
C SER A 682 -20.24 19.47 -9.62
N ASN A 683 -19.25 20.00 -8.93
CA ASN A 683 -17.81 19.86 -9.26
C ASN A 683 -17.12 18.74 -8.49
N ALA A 684 -17.80 18.11 -7.52
CA ALA A 684 -17.25 17.05 -6.67
C ALA A 684 -17.82 15.66 -7.00
N LEU A 685 -19.07 15.56 -7.47
CA LEU A 685 -19.82 14.31 -7.63
C LEU A 685 -20.50 14.22 -9.01
N ARG A 686 -20.26 13.13 -9.72
CA ARG A 686 -20.89 12.80 -11.00
C ARG A 686 -21.23 11.34 -11.08
N ARG A 687 -22.44 11.01 -11.58
CA ARG A 687 -22.78 9.61 -11.85
C ARG A 687 -21.74 8.99 -12.79
N PRO A 688 -21.10 7.87 -12.43
CA PRO A 688 -20.06 7.26 -13.25
C PRO A 688 -20.69 6.57 -14.47
N PRO A 689 -20.16 6.77 -15.70
CA PRO A 689 -20.75 6.20 -16.92
C PRO A 689 -20.60 4.68 -17.01
N PHE A 690 -19.59 4.12 -16.36
CA PHE A 690 -19.28 2.69 -16.37
C PHE A 690 -20.10 1.85 -15.37
N ALA A 691 -20.90 2.47 -14.49
CA ALA A 691 -21.85 1.77 -13.60
C ALA A 691 -23.18 1.52 -14.33
N SER A 692 -23.17 0.65 -15.34
CA SER A 692 -24.27 0.42 -16.26
C SER A 692 -24.30 -1.03 -16.74
N PHE A 693 -25.51 -1.54 -17.07
CA PHE A 693 -25.69 -2.84 -17.74
C PHE A 693 -25.17 -2.88 -19.19
N SER A 694 -24.94 -1.73 -19.82
CA SER A 694 -24.42 -1.65 -21.19
C SER A 694 -22.91 -1.89 -21.31
N GLU A 695 -22.18 -1.87 -20.20
CA GLU A 695 -20.75 -2.18 -20.19
C GLU A 695 -20.50 -3.67 -20.43
N GLY A 696 -19.49 -3.97 -21.27
CA GLY A 696 -19.17 -5.34 -21.65
C GLY A 696 -17.67 -5.59 -21.80
N SER A 697 -17.35 -6.82 -22.20
CA SER A 697 -15.96 -7.27 -22.39
C SER A 697 -15.20 -6.43 -23.42
N GLN A 698 -13.95 -6.10 -23.10
CA GLN A 698 -13.01 -5.43 -24.00
C GLN A 698 -12.09 -6.44 -24.72
N LEU A 699 -12.25 -7.72 -24.44
CA LEU A 699 -11.45 -8.81 -25.04
C LEU A 699 -11.78 -8.98 -26.51
N GLY A 700 -10.92 -9.66 -27.25
CA GLY A 700 -11.08 -9.96 -28.67
C GLY A 700 -9.77 -9.78 -29.45
N THR A 701 -9.87 -9.86 -30.77
CA THR A 701 -8.78 -9.49 -31.67
C THR A 701 -9.04 -8.10 -32.22
N TYR A 702 -8.13 -7.18 -32.03
CA TYR A 702 -8.26 -5.79 -32.44
C TYR A 702 -6.90 -5.13 -32.70
N THR A 703 -6.90 -4.15 -33.59
CA THR A 703 -5.75 -3.27 -33.81
C THR A 703 -5.94 -1.97 -33.03
N ALA A 704 -4.89 -1.49 -32.37
CA ALA A 704 -4.93 -0.33 -31.51
C ALA A 704 -3.74 0.61 -31.75
N TRP A 705 -3.96 1.90 -31.55
CA TRP A 705 -2.92 2.91 -31.51
C TRP A 705 -2.29 2.97 -30.09
N PRO A 706 -0.96 3.14 -29.98
CA PRO A 706 -0.36 3.53 -28.70
C PRO A 706 -0.83 4.95 -28.34
N LEU A 707 -1.63 5.07 -27.30
CA LEU A 707 -2.01 6.38 -26.75
C LEU A 707 -0.84 7.00 -25.96
N MET A 708 -0.09 6.15 -25.27
CA MET A 708 1.08 6.51 -24.47
C MET A 708 2.19 5.47 -24.67
N LEU A 709 3.43 5.94 -24.76
CA LEU A 709 4.64 5.13 -24.72
C LEU A 709 5.49 5.58 -23.53
N LEU A 710 5.56 4.76 -22.49
CA LEU A 710 6.08 5.12 -21.18
C LEU A 710 7.33 4.28 -20.83
N GLY A 711 8.13 4.78 -19.88
CA GLY A 711 9.27 4.07 -19.32
C GLY A 711 8.92 3.20 -18.11
N ASP A 712 9.94 2.98 -17.27
CA ASP A 712 9.85 2.25 -16.01
C ASP A 712 9.25 3.11 -14.89
N ASP A 713 8.88 2.45 -13.80
CA ASP A 713 8.45 3.06 -12.54
C ASP A 713 7.29 4.06 -12.68
N ILE A 714 6.36 3.78 -13.59
CA ILE A 714 5.15 4.58 -13.72
C ILE A 714 4.29 4.34 -12.48
N THR A 715 4.19 5.37 -11.65
CA THR A 715 3.46 5.29 -10.37
C THR A 715 1.96 5.56 -10.56
N THR A 716 1.16 5.17 -9.56
CA THR A 716 -0.26 5.54 -9.51
C THR A 716 -0.48 7.05 -9.33
N ASP A 717 0.52 7.79 -8.84
CA ASP A 717 0.52 9.27 -8.84
C ASP A 717 0.67 9.84 -10.26
N HIS A 718 1.45 9.19 -11.12
CA HIS A 718 1.55 9.55 -12.54
C HIS A 718 0.23 9.28 -13.28
N LEU A 719 -0.42 8.15 -13.01
CA LEU A 719 -1.65 7.74 -13.67
C LEU A 719 -2.87 8.53 -13.21
N SER A 720 -2.94 8.86 -11.92
CA SER A 720 -4.03 9.59 -11.29
C SER A 720 -3.51 10.34 -10.06
N PRO A 721 -3.18 11.63 -10.18
CA PRO A 721 -2.60 12.42 -9.08
C PRO A 721 -3.56 12.55 -7.90
N ALA A 722 -3.01 12.83 -6.72
CA ALA A 722 -3.75 13.07 -5.48
C ALA A 722 -3.54 14.46 -4.90
N SER A 723 -2.39 15.07 -5.19
CA SER A 723 -1.93 16.36 -4.67
C SER A 723 -2.79 17.56 -5.11
N ALA A 724 -2.39 18.75 -4.71
CA ALA A 724 -3.03 20.02 -5.10
C ALA A 724 -3.17 20.13 -6.63
N ILE A 725 -4.32 20.65 -7.09
CA ILE A 725 -4.58 20.89 -8.50
C ILE A 725 -3.79 22.15 -8.91
N PRO A 726 -2.83 22.03 -9.86
CA PRO A 726 -2.07 23.19 -10.33
C PRO A 726 -3.00 24.22 -10.99
N PRO A 727 -2.85 25.52 -10.65
CA PRO A 727 -3.74 26.57 -11.19
C PRO A 727 -3.62 26.78 -12.70
N ASP A 728 -2.52 26.33 -13.33
CA ASP A 728 -2.23 26.38 -14.76
C ASP A 728 -2.58 25.09 -15.53
N SER A 729 -3.32 24.17 -14.89
CA SER A 729 -3.68 22.88 -15.48
C SER A 729 -5.00 22.91 -16.24
N LEU A 730 -5.17 21.99 -17.19
CA LEU A 730 -6.44 21.74 -17.89
C LEU A 730 -7.61 21.46 -16.95
N VAL A 731 -7.32 20.86 -15.81
CA VAL A 731 -8.30 20.57 -14.75
C VAL A 731 -8.73 21.87 -14.06
N ALA A 732 -7.77 22.78 -13.81
CA ALA A 732 -8.08 24.10 -13.27
C ALA A 732 -9.00 24.88 -14.20
N ASP A 733 -8.72 24.89 -15.50
CA ASP A 733 -9.56 25.56 -16.50
C ASP A 733 -10.98 24.99 -16.53
N TYR A 734 -11.11 23.67 -16.46
CA TYR A 734 -12.43 23.03 -16.37
C TYR A 734 -13.22 23.44 -15.12
N LEU A 735 -12.57 23.46 -13.94
CA LEU A 735 -13.20 23.80 -12.66
C LEU A 735 -13.54 25.29 -12.58
N VAL A 736 -12.66 26.18 -13.07
CA VAL A 736 -12.89 27.64 -13.10
C VAL A 736 -14.06 27.98 -14.04
N ALA A 737 -14.14 27.33 -15.20
CA ALA A 737 -15.27 27.50 -16.11
C ALA A 737 -16.62 27.09 -15.48
N ARG A 738 -16.61 26.33 -14.38
CA ARG A 738 -17.78 25.89 -13.59
C ARG A 738 -17.93 26.64 -12.27
N GLY A 739 -17.22 27.76 -12.09
CA GLY A 739 -17.39 28.67 -10.95
C GLY A 739 -16.45 28.47 -9.75
N GLU A 740 -15.46 27.55 -9.85
CA GLU A 740 -14.44 27.39 -8.80
C GLU A 740 -13.42 28.54 -8.83
N SER A 741 -12.86 28.85 -7.67
CA SER A 741 -11.77 29.83 -7.58
C SER A 741 -10.45 29.20 -8.01
N ARG A 742 -9.72 29.81 -8.95
CA ARG A 742 -8.38 29.36 -9.38
C ARG A 742 -7.36 29.27 -8.24
N ASN A 743 -7.57 30.04 -7.18
CA ASN A 743 -6.70 30.05 -6.00
C ASN A 743 -7.10 29.04 -4.90
N ASP A 744 -8.24 28.32 -5.07
CA ASP A 744 -8.74 27.35 -4.10
C ASP A 744 -9.41 26.15 -4.81
N LEU A 745 -8.63 25.40 -5.59
CA LEU A 745 -9.12 24.27 -6.40
C LEU A 745 -9.18 22.96 -5.62
N ASN A 746 -8.66 22.93 -4.37
CA ASN A 746 -8.51 21.73 -3.56
C ASN A 746 -7.49 20.76 -4.20
N VAL A 747 -7.55 19.48 -3.86
CA VAL A 747 -6.65 18.43 -4.33
C VAL A 747 -7.38 17.47 -5.29
N PHE A 748 -6.65 16.81 -6.20
CA PHE A 748 -7.21 15.80 -7.10
C PHE A 748 -7.92 14.67 -6.33
N ALA A 749 -7.39 14.25 -5.19
CA ALA A 749 -7.98 13.21 -4.36
C ALA A 749 -9.42 13.55 -3.92
N SER A 750 -9.73 14.81 -3.67
CA SER A 750 -11.07 15.29 -3.28
C SER A 750 -12.06 15.29 -4.44
N ARG A 751 -11.60 15.24 -5.68
CA ARG A 751 -12.42 15.24 -6.91
C ARG A 751 -12.72 13.84 -7.46
N ARG A 752 -12.29 12.78 -6.79
CA ARG A 752 -12.47 11.38 -7.24
C ARG A 752 -13.92 10.91 -7.35
N GLY A 753 -14.89 11.67 -6.84
CA GLY A 753 -16.32 11.47 -7.10
C GLY A 753 -16.80 12.02 -8.44
N ASN A 754 -15.97 12.79 -9.17
CA ASN A 754 -16.29 13.41 -10.45
C ASN A 754 -15.39 12.88 -11.57
N TRP A 755 -15.95 11.99 -12.39
CA TRP A 755 -15.23 11.35 -13.49
C TRP A 755 -14.77 12.34 -14.59
N GLU A 756 -15.48 13.45 -14.79
CA GLU A 756 -15.11 14.47 -15.79
C GLU A 756 -13.82 15.21 -15.39
N VAL A 757 -13.62 15.45 -14.09
CA VAL A 757 -12.37 15.97 -13.54
C VAL A 757 -11.27 14.92 -13.70
N MET A 758 -11.56 13.69 -13.29
CA MET A 758 -10.55 12.62 -13.19
C MET A 758 -10.04 12.12 -14.54
N VAL A 759 -10.85 12.15 -15.60
CA VAL A 759 -10.38 11.80 -16.96
C VAL A 759 -9.41 12.85 -17.51
N ARG A 760 -9.62 14.14 -17.16
CA ARG A 760 -8.70 15.23 -17.52
C ARG A 760 -7.42 15.21 -16.70
N ALA A 761 -7.49 14.63 -15.48
CA ALA A 761 -6.35 14.45 -14.58
C ALA A 761 -5.52 13.21 -14.92
N ALA A 762 -5.99 12.32 -15.79
CA ALA A 762 -5.27 11.10 -16.15
C ALA A 762 -3.92 11.44 -16.79
N PHE A 763 -2.83 10.83 -16.30
CA PHE A 763 -1.44 11.06 -16.69
C PHE A 763 -0.96 12.51 -16.47
N HIS A 764 -1.61 13.29 -15.63
CA HIS A 764 -1.21 14.65 -15.29
C HIS A 764 -0.04 14.64 -14.28
N SER A 765 1.18 14.61 -14.77
CA SER A 765 2.41 14.72 -13.97
C SER A 765 3.55 15.34 -14.80
N LYS A 766 4.33 16.19 -14.16
CA LYS A 766 5.53 16.81 -14.76
C LYS A 766 6.66 15.79 -14.99
N THR A 767 6.63 14.66 -14.30
CA THR A 767 7.67 13.63 -14.35
C THR A 767 7.34 12.45 -15.27
N VAL A 768 6.13 12.41 -15.83
CA VAL A 768 5.76 11.42 -16.86
C VAL A 768 6.32 11.83 -18.22
N GLY A 769 7.29 11.05 -18.71
CA GLY A 769 7.78 11.18 -20.09
C GLY A 769 6.97 10.31 -21.04
N ASN A 770 6.13 10.91 -21.90
CA ASN A 770 5.52 10.19 -23.01
C ASN A 770 6.46 10.22 -24.22
N ARG A 771 7.01 9.06 -24.59
CA ARG A 771 8.03 8.91 -25.65
C ARG A 771 7.44 8.83 -27.06
N LEU A 772 6.12 8.94 -27.20
CA LEU A 772 5.45 8.87 -28.50
C LEU A 772 5.82 10.06 -29.41
N HIS A 773 6.16 11.21 -28.82
CA HIS A 773 6.63 12.39 -29.54
C HIS A 773 7.59 13.19 -28.63
N PRO A 774 8.65 13.81 -29.13
CA PRO A 774 9.56 14.63 -28.33
C PRO A 774 8.86 15.90 -27.80
N ASN A 775 9.21 16.33 -26.58
CA ASN A 775 8.76 17.60 -25.99
C ASN A 775 7.23 17.77 -25.86
N LEU A 776 6.51 16.69 -25.48
CA LEU A 776 5.09 16.77 -25.21
C LEU A 776 4.81 17.57 -23.91
N PRO A 777 3.83 18.50 -23.90
CA PRO A 777 3.38 19.15 -22.67
C PRO A 777 2.78 18.14 -21.69
N VAL A 778 2.67 18.53 -20.40
CA VAL A 778 2.02 17.73 -19.36
C VAL A 778 0.60 17.37 -19.79
N ALA A 779 0.21 16.10 -19.62
CA ALA A 779 -1.11 15.55 -19.97
C ALA A 779 -1.47 15.69 -21.47
N HIS A 780 -0.48 15.73 -22.38
CA HIS A 780 -0.68 15.76 -23.83
C HIS A 780 -0.12 14.50 -24.49
N THR A 781 -0.66 14.19 -25.66
CA THR A 781 -0.15 13.12 -26.53
C THR A 781 -0.37 13.48 -28.01
N LEU A 782 0.21 12.69 -28.89
CA LEU A 782 0.07 12.84 -30.33
C LEU A 782 -1.17 12.08 -30.84
N HIS A 783 -2.06 12.77 -31.56
CA HIS A 783 -3.04 12.11 -32.41
C HIS A 783 -2.39 11.74 -33.74
N VAL A 784 -1.96 10.48 -33.87
CA VAL A 784 -1.13 10.03 -34.99
C VAL A 784 -1.78 10.30 -36.37
N PRO A 785 -3.09 10.00 -36.60
CA PRO A 785 -3.71 10.23 -37.92
C PRO A 785 -3.70 11.69 -38.38
N SER A 786 -3.78 12.67 -37.46
CA SER A 786 -3.74 14.10 -37.83
C SER A 786 -2.37 14.76 -37.64
N GLY A 787 -1.45 14.13 -36.89
CA GLY A 787 -0.17 14.72 -36.51
C GLY A 787 -0.25 15.82 -35.43
N GLU A 788 -1.43 16.04 -34.82
CA GLU A 788 -1.65 17.10 -33.85
C GLU A 788 -1.35 16.63 -32.43
N VAL A 789 -0.68 17.48 -31.63
CA VAL A 789 -0.47 17.31 -30.19
C VAL A 789 -1.62 17.99 -29.45
N GLN A 790 -2.36 17.20 -28.67
CA GLN A 790 -3.54 17.65 -27.93
C GLN A 790 -3.59 17.00 -26.54
N PRO A 791 -4.45 17.50 -25.64
CA PRO A 791 -4.72 16.83 -24.37
C PRO A 791 -5.07 15.34 -24.54
N ILE A 792 -4.52 14.49 -23.68
CA ILE A 792 -4.69 13.02 -23.80
C ILE A 792 -6.17 12.62 -23.88
N TRP A 793 -7.04 13.24 -23.07
CA TRP A 793 -8.46 12.90 -23.06
C TRP A 793 -9.18 13.31 -24.36
N GLU A 794 -8.74 14.38 -25.04
CA GLU A 794 -9.29 14.81 -26.34
C GLU A 794 -8.83 13.86 -27.47
N VAL A 795 -7.55 13.51 -27.48
CA VAL A 795 -7.03 12.52 -28.43
C VAL A 795 -7.73 11.17 -28.26
N ALA A 796 -7.91 10.72 -27.02
CA ALA A 796 -8.63 9.48 -26.71
C ALA A 796 -10.09 9.53 -27.19
N GLN A 797 -10.75 10.68 -27.05
CA GLN A 797 -12.11 10.88 -27.55
C GLN A 797 -12.15 10.81 -29.10
N ARG A 798 -11.20 11.43 -29.80
CA ARG A 798 -11.11 11.38 -31.27
C ARG A 798 -10.94 9.95 -31.79
N TYR A 799 -10.09 9.14 -31.17
CA TYR A 799 -9.96 7.72 -31.52
C TYR A 799 -11.28 6.96 -31.29
N ARG A 800 -11.96 7.22 -30.19
CA ARG A 800 -13.24 6.59 -29.89
C ARG A 800 -14.33 6.96 -30.90
N ASP A 801 -14.42 8.25 -31.26
CA ASP A 801 -15.38 8.75 -32.25
C ASP A 801 -15.10 8.17 -33.66
N ALA A 802 -13.87 7.84 -33.94
CA ALA A 802 -13.45 7.14 -35.16
C ALA A 802 -13.65 5.61 -35.10
N GLY A 803 -14.11 5.06 -33.95
CA GLY A 803 -14.23 3.62 -33.72
C GLY A 803 -12.90 2.88 -33.57
N GLU A 804 -11.82 3.59 -33.29
CA GLU A 804 -10.46 3.05 -33.16
C GLU A 804 -10.14 2.72 -31.69
N SER A 805 -9.34 1.67 -31.50
CA SER A 805 -8.91 1.23 -30.16
C SER A 805 -7.56 1.86 -29.79
N VAL A 806 -7.33 2.04 -28.50
CA VAL A 806 -6.06 2.54 -27.96
C VAL A 806 -5.51 1.62 -26.87
N VAL A 807 -4.18 1.62 -26.74
CA VAL A 807 -3.42 0.88 -25.71
C VAL A 807 -2.34 1.77 -25.09
N VAL A 808 -1.84 1.37 -23.93
CA VAL A 808 -0.63 1.93 -23.31
C VAL A 808 0.50 0.91 -23.42
N VAL A 809 1.70 1.38 -23.74
CA VAL A 809 2.94 0.58 -23.68
C VAL A 809 3.84 1.16 -22.62
N ALA A 810 4.36 0.32 -21.70
CA ALA A 810 5.16 0.76 -20.55
C ALA A 810 6.29 -0.23 -20.22
N GLY A 811 7.24 0.23 -19.41
CA GLY A 811 8.37 -0.55 -18.92
C GLY A 811 8.05 -1.38 -17.67
N GLU A 812 9.04 -1.46 -16.79
CA GLU A 812 8.95 -2.24 -15.54
C GLU A 812 8.12 -1.53 -14.45
N ARG A 813 7.50 -2.33 -13.57
CA ARG A 813 6.77 -1.90 -12.37
C ARG A 813 5.66 -0.88 -12.64
N TYR A 814 4.88 -1.10 -13.70
CA TYR A 814 3.75 -0.24 -14.03
C TYR A 814 2.68 -0.24 -12.91
N GLY A 815 2.36 0.94 -12.40
CA GLY A 815 1.36 1.14 -11.35
C GLY A 815 1.89 1.08 -9.92
N THR A 816 3.21 1.24 -9.70
CA THR A 816 3.81 1.37 -8.35
C THR A 816 3.16 2.48 -7.54
N GLY A 817 2.95 2.26 -6.24
CA GLY A 817 2.48 3.30 -5.31
C GLY A 817 1.16 2.99 -4.62
N SER A 818 0.27 3.98 -4.52
CA SER A 818 -0.98 3.89 -3.76
C SER A 818 -2.05 3.05 -4.47
N SER A 819 -2.99 2.48 -3.67
CA SER A 819 -4.12 1.66 -4.14
C SER A 819 -5.25 2.50 -4.78
N ARG A 820 -4.97 3.21 -5.87
CA ARG A 820 -5.93 4.10 -6.53
C ARG A 820 -6.66 3.40 -7.67
N ASP A 821 -7.96 3.16 -7.49
CA ASP A 821 -8.83 2.66 -8.55
C ASP A 821 -8.92 3.62 -9.75
N TRP A 822 -8.87 4.94 -9.50
CA TRP A 822 -8.85 5.96 -10.56
C TRP A 822 -7.66 5.86 -11.50
N ALA A 823 -6.55 5.25 -11.09
CA ALA A 823 -5.45 4.92 -11.99
C ALA A 823 -5.89 3.96 -13.11
N ALA A 824 -6.90 3.11 -12.89
CA ALA A 824 -7.51 2.24 -13.89
C ALA A 824 -8.80 2.82 -14.47
N LYS A 825 -9.67 3.42 -13.65
CA LYS A 825 -10.91 4.08 -14.11
C LYS A 825 -10.64 5.16 -15.14
N GLY A 826 -9.60 6.00 -14.92
CA GLY A 826 -9.17 7.00 -15.88
C GLY A 826 -8.77 6.39 -17.22
N GLN A 827 -7.99 5.31 -17.18
CA GLN A 827 -7.59 4.57 -18.39
C GLN A 827 -8.79 3.96 -19.13
N ARG A 828 -9.77 3.41 -18.38
CA ARG A 828 -11.03 2.91 -18.97
C ARG A 828 -11.79 4.03 -19.68
N LEU A 829 -11.92 5.20 -19.06
CA LEU A 829 -12.58 6.37 -19.65
C LEU A 829 -11.84 6.92 -20.87
N LEU A 830 -10.51 6.76 -20.95
CA LEU A 830 -9.71 7.05 -22.14
C LEU A 830 -9.89 6.00 -23.27
N GLY A 831 -10.64 4.91 -23.04
CA GLY A 831 -10.84 3.86 -24.03
C GLY A 831 -9.67 2.88 -24.17
N ILE A 832 -8.73 2.88 -23.22
CA ILE A 832 -7.59 1.96 -23.20
C ILE A 832 -8.12 0.54 -22.95
N ARG A 833 -7.89 -0.37 -23.93
CA ARG A 833 -8.35 -1.76 -23.88
C ARG A 833 -7.34 -2.70 -23.26
N ALA A 834 -6.06 -2.41 -23.43
CA ALA A 834 -4.96 -3.17 -22.82
C ALA A 834 -3.81 -2.25 -22.42
N VAL A 835 -3.07 -2.70 -21.40
CA VAL A 835 -1.75 -2.15 -21.06
C VAL A 835 -0.72 -3.23 -21.35
N VAL A 836 0.27 -2.92 -22.19
CA VAL A 836 1.37 -3.82 -22.56
C VAL A 836 2.63 -3.35 -21.83
N ALA A 837 3.11 -4.09 -20.83
CA ALA A 837 4.22 -3.65 -20.00
C ALA A 837 5.18 -4.81 -19.65
N CYS A 838 6.40 -4.48 -19.23
CA CYS A 838 7.38 -5.49 -18.78
C CYS A 838 6.93 -6.17 -17.50
N SER A 839 6.41 -5.39 -16.53
CA SER A 839 5.84 -5.91 -15.27
C SER A 839 4.80 -4.94 -14.68
N PHE A 840 4.00 -5.45 -13.75
CA PHE A 840 2.90 -4.72 -13.11
C PHE A 840 3.01 -4.82 -11.59
N GLU A 841 2.66 -3.75 -10.91
CA GLU A 841 2.43 -3.79 -9.46
C GLU A 841 1.05 -4.40 -9.15
N ARG A 842 0.98 -5.20 -8.09
CA ARG A 842 -0.15 -6.08 -7.76
C ARG A 842 -1.50 -5.35 -7.74
N ILE A 843 -1.62 -4.29 -6.93
CA ILE A 843 -2.90 -3.61 -6.72
C ILE A 843 -3.39 -2.93 -8.01
N HIS A 844 -2.48 -2.30 -8.76
CA HIS A 844 -2.86 -1.63 -10.01
C HIS A 844 -3.25 -2.64 -11.09
N ARG A 845 -2.57 -3.78 -11.17
CA ARG A 845 -2.92 -4.89 -12.05
C ARG A 845 -4.36 -5.37 -11.78
N SER A 846 -4.71 -5.60 -10.51
CA SER A 846 -6.07 -5.99 -10.11
C SER A 846 -7.10 -4.90 -10.45
N ASN A 847 -6.76 -3.61 -10.30
CA ASN A 847 -7.64 -2.51 -10.70
C ASN A 847 -7.87 -2.44 -12.23
N LEU A 848 -6.84 -2.69 -13.04
CA LEU A 848 -7.01 -2.78 -14.49
C LEU A 848 -8.01 -3.87 -14.86
N ILE A 849 -7.85 -5.08 -14.31
CA ILE A 849 -8.75 -6.21 -14.50
C ILE A 849 -10.17 -5.86 -14.02
N GLY A 850 -10.28 -5.23 -12.85
CA GLY A 850 -11.56 -4.79 -12.29
C GLY A 850 -12.31 -3.79 -13.15
N MET A 851 -11.60 -3.04 -14.00
CA MET A 851 -12.18 -2.15 -15.03
C MET A 851 -12.30 -2.79 -16.42
N GLY A 852 -12.04 -4.11 -16.55
CA GLY A 852 -12.09 -4.82 -17.82
C GLY A 852 -10.94 -4.50 -18.77
N ILE A 853 -9.84 -3.89 -18.29
CA ILE A 853 -8.63 -3.61 -19.07
C ILE A 853 -7.67 -4.80 -18.94
N LEU A 854 -7.21 -5.34 -20.05
CA LEU A 854 -6.29 -6.49 -20.06
C LEU A 854 -4.85 -6.05 -19.78
N PRO A 855 -4.22 -6.49 -18.67
CA PRO A 855 -2.79 -6.33 -18.49
C PRO A 855 -2.05 -7.42 -19.29
N VAL A 856 -1.11 -7.03 -20.17
CA VAL A 856 -0.31 -7.90 -21.04
C VAL A 856 1.16 -7.73 -20.71
N LYS A 857 1.80 -8.81 -20.31
CA LYS A 857 3.23 -8.83 -19.99
C LYS A 857 4.07 -9.11 -21.23
N LEU A 858 5.03 -8.24 -21.50
CA LEU A 858 6.02 -8.41 -22.55
C LEU A 858 6.92 -9.64 -22.31
N PRO A 859 7.47 -10.26 -23.36
CA PRO A 859 8.44 -11.34 -23.24
C PRO A 859 9.70 -10.88 -22.48
N ALA A 860 10.37 -11.81 -21.78
CA ALA A 860 11.64 -11.52 -21.13
C ALA A 860 12.67 -10.95 -22.11
N GLY A 861 13.35 -9.87 -21.70
CA GLY A 861 14.33 -9.16 -22.53
C GLY A 861 13.76 -8.20 -23.57
N VAL A 862 12.43 -8.10 -23.69
CA VAL A 862 11.76 -7.09 -24.53
C VAL A 862 11.34 -5.92 -23.64
N HIS A 863 11.84 -4.74 -23.98
CA HIS A 863 11.54 -3.48 -23.27
C HIS A 863 11.01 -2.44 -24.26
N PRO A 864 10.17 -1.47 -23.89
CA PRO A 864 9.72 -0.42 -24.81
C PRO A 864 10.86 0.29 -25.55
N ASP A 865 12.01 0.48 -24.90
CA ASP A 865 13.21 1.08 -25.53
C ASP A 865 13.80 0.20 -26.63
N THR A 866 13.87 -1.13 -26.40
CA THR A 866 14.38 -2.09 -27.41
C THR A 866 13.34 -2.38 -28.48
N LEU A 867 12.06 -2.28 -28.16
CA LEU A 867 10.97 -2.42 -29.13
C LEU A 867 10.92 -1.23 -30.09
N ALA A 868 11.46 -0.07 -29.68
CA ALA A 868 11.65 1.13 -30.50
C ALA A 868 10.40 1.50 -31.33
N LEU A 869 9.24 1.53 -30.67
CA LEU A 869 7.98 1.94 -31.31
C LEU A 869 8.08 3.37 -31.82
N GLN A 870 7.59 3.59 -33.04
CA GLN A 870 7.51 4.88 -33.69
C GLN A 870 6.06 5.38 -33.73
N ALA A 871 5.88 6.68 -33.81
CA ALA A 871 4.57 7.24 -34.17
C ALA A 871 4.13 6.66 -35.52
N GLY A 872 2.94 6.07 -35.58
CA GLY A 872 2.43 5.37 -36.77
C GLY A 872 2.45 3.85 -36.66
N ASP A 873 3.22 3.26 -35.74
CA ASP A 873 3.13 1.84 -35.42
C ASP A 873 1.81 1.54 -34.68
N ARG A 874 1.22 0.37 -34.96
CA ARG A 874 0.01 -0.11 -34.30
C ARG A 874 0.24 -1.47 -33.66
N LEU A 875 -0.52 -1.78 -32.62
CA LEU A 875 -0.49 -3.07 -31.96
C LEU A 875 -1.76 -3.85 -32.29
N GLU A 876 -1.63 -5.03 -32.89
CA GLU A 876 -2.73 -5.99 -33.02
C GLU A 876 -2.67 -6.97 -31.85
N VAL A 877 -3.69 -6.91 -30.99
CA VAL A 877 -3.77 -7.73 -29.77
C VAL A 877 -4.73 -8.89 -30.00
N HIS A 878 -4.28 -10.13 -29.79
CA HIS A 878 -5.08 -11.34 -29.92
C HIS A 878 -5.44 -11.87 -28.53
N ALA A 879 -6.53 -11.39 -27.95
CA ALA A 879 -7.00 -11.72 -26.61
C ALA A 879 -8.43 -12.28 -26.64
N ASN A 880 -8.61 -13.45 -27.27
CA ASN A 880 -9.93 -14.08 -27.39
C ASN A 880 -10.45 -14.49 -25.99
N ALA A 881 -11.66 -14.08 -25.66
CA ALA A 881 -12.31 -14.33 -24.36
C ALA A 881 -12.41 -15.81 -24.00
N ASP A 882 -12.71 -16.67 -24.97
CA ASP A 882 -12.89 -18.11 -24.72
C ASP A 882 -11.57 -18.85 -24.44
N ARG A 883 -10.45 -18.29 -24.93
CA ARG A 883 -9.12 -18.88 -24.79
C ARG A 883 -8.29 -18.26 -23.65
N LEU A 884 -8.76 -17.15 -23.08
CA LEU A 884 -8.05 -16.49 -21.99
C LEU A 884 -8.03 -17.38 -20.74
N GLN A 885 -6.84 -17.60 -20.19
CA GLN A 885 -6.59 -18.36 -18.97
C GLN A 885 -5.62 -17.59 -18.07
N PRO A 886 -5.56 -17.90 -16.77
CA PRO A 886 -4.51 -17.39 -15.89
C PRO A 886 -3.13 -17.62 -16.48
N ARG A 887 -2.32 -16.57 -16.57
CA ARG A 887 -0.97 -16.57 -17.19
C ARG A 887 -0.93 -17.15 -18.63
N GLY A 888 -2.06 -17.12 -19.31
CA GLY A 888 -2.19 -17.62 -20.66
C GLY A 888 -1.39 -16.83 -21.69
N ALA A 889 -0.99 -17.49 -22.78
CA ALA A 889 -0.29 -16.83 -23.89
C ALA A 889 -1.20 -15.82 -24.59
N ILE A 890 -0.67 -14.64 -24.85
CA ILE A 890 -1.27 -13.56 -25.66
C ILE A 890 -0.32 -13.23 -26.81
N THR A 891 -0.83 -13.22 -28.01
CA THR A 891 -0.03 -12.76 -29.15
C THR A 891 -0.27 -11.26 -29.37
N VAL A 892 0.79 -10.48 -29.38
CA VAL A 892 0.76 -9.09 -29.80
C VAL A 892 1.61 -8.94 -31.08
N ARG A 893 1.02 -8.38 -32.13
CA ARG A 893 1.74 -8.08 -33.37
C ARG A 893 1.94 -6.59 -33.48
N VAL A 894 3.19 -6.16 -33.66
CA VAL A 894 3.51 -4.77 -33.94
C VAL A 894 3.47 -4.57 -35.45
N LEU A 895 2.49 -3.82 -35.90
CA LEU A 895 2.32 -3.42 -37.28
C LEU A 895 3.08 -2.12 -37.50
N ARG A 896 4.27 -2.20 -38.08
CA ARG A 896 5.14 -1.04 -38.28
C ARG A 896 4.60 -0.12 -39.39
N ALA A 897 4.85 1.16 -39.25
CA ALA A 897 4.47 2.16 -40.28
C ALA A 897 5.10 1.88 -41.66
N ASP A 898 6.24 1.20 -41.72
CA ASP A 898 6.93 0.80 -42.95
C ASP A 898 6.41 -0.52 -43.54
N GLY A 899 5.34 -1.12 -42.97
CA GLY A 899 4.71 -2.35 -43.44
C GLY A 899 5.31 -3.64 -42.88
N ARG A 900 6.39 -3.59 -42.09
CA ARG A 900 6.91 -4.75 -41.37
C ARG A 900 5.97 -5.15 -40.21
N THR A 901 6.03 -6.42 -39.83
CA THR A 901 5.26 -6.93 -38.68
C THR A 901 6.19 -7.73 -37.77
N ASP A 902 6.25 -7.34 -36.52
CA ASP A 902 6.96 -8.08 -35.47
C ASP A 902 5.93 -8.81 -34.59
N THR A 903 6.15 -10.10 -34.30
CA THR A 903 5.24 -10.88 -33.44
C THR A 903 5.87 -11.12 -32.08
N LEU A 904 5.17 -10.73 -31.02
CA LEU A 904 5.60 -10.84 -29.65
C LEU A 904 4.76 -11.92 -28.92
N PRO A 905 5.40 -13.00 -28.39
CA PRO A 905 4.74 -14.00 -27.55
C PRO A 905 4.61 -13.45 -26.11
N CYS A 906 3.59 -12.65 -25.88
CA CYS A 906 3.28 -12.04 -24.59
C CYS A 906 2.52 -13.02 -23.69
N THR A 907 2.29 -12.61 -22.42
CA THR A 907 1.52 -13.37 -21.43
C THR A 907 0.46 -12.47 -20.79
N ALA A 908 -0.74 -12.99 -20.58
CA ALA A 908 -1.75 -12.31 -19.76
C ALA A 908 -1.25 -12.19 -18.32
N ALA A 909 -1.15 -10.98 -17.79
CA ALA A 909 -0.83 -10.76 -16.37
C ALA A 909 -2.10 -10.92 -15.52
N VAL A 910 -2.71 -12.10 -15.62
CA VAL A 910 -3.93 -12.54 -14.92
C VAL A 910 -3.56 -13.75 -14.08
N GLU A 911 -3.90 -13.76 -12.80
CA GLU A 911 -3.43 -14.78 -11.86
C GLU A 911 -4.51 -15.83 -11.55
N THR A 912 -5.80 -15.46 -11.59
CA THR A 912 -6.90 -16.31 -11.12
C THR A 912 -8.02 -16.46 -12.14
N ARG A 913 -8.83 -17.52 -11.97
CA ARG A 913 -10.03 -17.75 -12.81
C ARG A 913 -11.08 -16.64 -12.62
N LEU A 914 -11.21 -16.10 -11.41
CA LEU A 914 -12.11 -14.97 -11.16
C LEU A 914 -11.70 -13.75 -11.97
N GLU A 915 -10.41 -13.44 -12.05
CA GLU A 915 -9.89 -12.33 -12.86
C GLU A 915 -10.19 -12.52 -14.36
N VAL A 916 -10.07 -13.74 -14.88
CA VAL A 916 -10.49 -14.05 -16.26
C VAL A 916 -11.98 -13.78 -16.46
N GLU A 917 -12.81 -14.17 -15.49
CA GLU A 917 -14.24 -13.97 -15.55
C GLU A 917 -14.64 -12.49 -15.50
N LEU A 918 -13.97 -11.70 -14.65
CA LEU A 918 -14.16 -10.25 -14.60
C LEU A 918 -13.85 -9.61 -15.97
N LEU A 919 -12.75 -9.97 -16.61
CA LEU A 919 -12.43 -9.48 -17.96
C LEU A 919 -13.48 -9.89 -19.01
N ARG A 920 -14.00 -11.11 -18.92
CA ARG A 920 -15.06 -11.60 -19.81
C ARG A 920 -16.37 -10.84 -19.66
N GLN A 921 -16.67 -10.35 -18.46
CA GLN A 921 -17.90 -9.62 -18.14
C GLN A 921 -17.74 -8.09 -18.25
N GLY A 922 -16.55 -7.59 -18.55
CA GLY A 922 -16.28 -6.14 -18.67
C GLY A 922 -15.90 -5.44 -17.39
N GLY A 923 -15.64 -6.18 -16.30
CA GLY A 923 -15.18 -5.68 -15.02
C GLY A 923 -16.09 -6.01 -13.84
N VAL A 924 -15.79 -5.41 -12.69
CA VAL A 924 -16.46 -5.68 -11.41
C VAL A 924 -17.92 -5.20 -11.40
N MET A 925 -18.18 -3.97 -11.84
CA MET A 925 -19.52 -3.37 -11.75
C MET A 925 -20.56 -4.08 -12.64
N PRO A 926 -20.30 -4.40 -13.92
CA PRO A 926 -21.19 -5.22 -14.72
C PRO A 926 -21.49 -6.57 -14.06
N ARG A 927 -20.47 -7.23 -13.49
CA ARG A 927 -20.66 -8.50 -12.78
C ARG A 927 -21.63 -8.37 -11.59
N ILE A 928 -21.41 -7.36 -10.72
CA ILE A 928 -22.29 -7.11 -9.57
C ILE A 928 -23.73 -6.87 -10.02
N LEU A 929 -23.95 -6.05 -11.05
CA LEU A 929 -25.27 -5.76 -11.60
C LEU A 929 -25.95 -7.02 -12.14
N HIS A 930 -25.26 -7.84 -12.95
CA HIS A 930 -25.81 -9.08 -13.49
C HIS A 930 -26.14 -10.09 -12.38
N GLN A 931 -25.25 -10.32 -11.42
CA GLN A 931 -25.51 -11.20 -10.28
C GLN A 931 -26.71 -10.72 -9.43
N THR A 932 -26.83 -9.40 -9.22
CA THR A 932 -27.95 -8.83 -8.46
C THR A 932 -29.27 -9.08 -9.20
N ARG A 933 -29.29 -8.87 -10.51
CA ARG A 933 -30.47 -9.15 -11.36
C ARG A 933 -30.87 -10.64 -11.33
N GLU A 934 -29.91 -11.55 -11.46
CA GLU A 934 -30.13 -12.99 -11.40
C GLU A 934 -30.72 -13.42 -10.06
N ARG A 935 -30.19 -12.95 -8.94
CA ARG A 935 -30.74 -13.22 -7.59
C ARG A 935 -32.20 -12.77 -7.45
N LEU A 936 -32.55 -11.60 -7.98
CA LEU A 936 -33.92 -11.09 -7.95
C LEU A 936 -34.86 -11.92 -8.82
N THR A 937 -34.40 -12.38 -9.99
CA THR A 937 -35.22 -13.22 -10.89
C THR A 937 -35.45 -14.61 -10.31
N VAL A 938 -34.51 -15.17 -9.56
CA VAL A 938 -34.65 -16.49 -8.88
C VAL A 938 -35.56 -16.36 -7.65
N ALA A 939 -35.58 -15.21 -6.98
CA ALA A 939 -36.42 -14.96 -5.79
C ALA A 939 -37.87 -14.57 -6.11
N ALA A 940 -38.17 -14.15 -7.35
CA ALA A 940 -39.51 -13.83 -7.87
C ALA A 940 -40.19 -15.06 -8.49
#